data_e6728d75c8f5e5bb5282c1301bfd930a
#
_entry.id   e6728d75c8f5e5bb5282c1301bfd930a
#
_cell.length_a   1.000
_cell.length_b   1.000
_cell.length_c   1.000
_cell.angle_alpha   90.00
_cell.angle_beta   90.00
_cell.angle_gamma   90.00
#
_symmetry.space_group_name_H-M   'P 1'
#
loop_
_entity.id
_entity.type
_entity.pdbx_description
1 polymer ?
#
loop_
_entity_poly.entity_id
_entity_poly.type
_entity_poly.pdbx_seq_one_letter_code
_entity_poly.pdbx_strand_id
1 'polypeptide(L)'
;MYMNKLRMNNVRRLRSYLSAALLSALFLFPPTHAYATLAHGHETVDEEDKDAKSSVTFQVVAEQSQEPLVGAVVRCEGVSTPSVTDLDGKCVVKFKSAMTRVKLTVTYVGYKATTRVVNIPENRMVTIQLKDDSKQLDNVTVTALKRHTSVLQQSSAISQDALERGGATSLAKLLETIPGVSSISTGNTIAKPVIQGMHSSRILLMNNGVRLESQSWGADHAPELDYTGSSMVEVVKGAECIRYGFGAMGGVVLLNDAPLPYENKKVKVNGNFNMGYDTNARGISGSGTVETGYKQFGLRLHGMYTKGGDYHTADYVLNNTGYNTISLSALAGWQGKKLTATLFSSIYYQRSGIYYASKISDLAQLIKRFEYGRPDPETVKEFSYEIKPPFQQSQHVTMKGELKWEINPNHHLNLTLSFQENLRQEFENRKKTQWSWIPMQDLMLKTYKFDALWQAKWKLWKMTTDAGISNTYQENFNYPGTKQPAFVPNFAALSMGGYFLHKAEFGKLQCALGMRYDFRVMSVNGYSSLSNYTYYDDFKLYSNFTMSLATHYQFSDKWDARANIGWSWRPPDINELYAIGLQDGSYWVVGNKNLASERGYKIVLGTKNRNTWFSVEPSVFLQRIDSYIYDHIGTGKDRFHNHPSGKYPKFIYDQDDVKLYGGDIEATVKPTNRLTFVGKGEWMFARNPTHNDWLPFMPSDRYGLSGTYDLPLSKNDKYHASLSLSGIYVTKQTRFDSDKDLVPDSPPAYFLLNGTAEFRIALPQKRELKFMLVGDNIFNALYKEYTDRFRYYAHERGSNFSLRTLFKF
;
A
#
# COMPACT_ATOMS: atom_id res chain seq x y z
N MET A 1 -38.53 0.84 -17.09
CA MET A 1 -38.90 -0.02 -15.95
C MET A 1 -37.72 -0.92 -15.48
N TYR A 2 -36.93 -1.50 -16.40
CA TYR A 2 -35.77 -2.34 -16.07
C TYR A 2 -34.61 -1.54 -15.44
N MET A 3 -34.32 -0.32 -15.90
CA MET A 3 -33.29 0.56 -15.34
C MET A 3 -33.56 0.99 -13.89
N ASN A 4 -34.81 1.21 -13.52
CA ASN A 4 -35.17 1.53 -12.14
C ASN A 4 -35.05 0.31 -11.20
N LYS A 5 -35.27 -0.91 -11.71
CA LYS A 5 -35.06 -2.15 -10.96
C LYS A 5 -33.58 -2.42 -10.67
N LEU A 6 -32.69 -2.16 -11.63
CA LEU A 6 -31.24 -2.30 -11.45
C LEU A 6 -30.66 -1.24 -10.50
N ARG A 7 -31.11 0.01 -10.61
CA ARG A 7 -30.77 1.07 -9.62
C ARG A 7 -31.26 0.72 -8.22
N MET A 8 -32.47 0.22 -8.08
CA MET A 8 -33.04 -0.19 -6.79
C MET A 8 -32.32 -1.41 -6.20
N ASN A 9 -31.90 -2.39 -7.01
CA ASN A 9 -31.18 -3.56 -6.51
C ASN A 9 -29.77 -3.23 -6.01
N ASN A 10 -29.02 -2.38 -6.71
CA ASN A 10 -27.70 -1.93 -6.26
C ASN A 10 -27.79 -1.05 -5.01
N VAL A 11 -28.77 -0.16 -4.92
CA VAL A 11 -29.01 0.66 -3.72
C VAL A 11 -29.54 -0.21 -2.55
N ARG A 12 -30.36 -1.24 -2.81
CA ARG A 12 -30.81 -2.18 -1.77
C ARG A 12 -29.65 -3.05 -1.27
N ARG A 13 -28.77 -3.53 -2.15
CA ARG A 13 -27.56 -4.27 -1.75
C ARG A 13 -26.60 -3.40 -0.96
N LEU A 14 -26.36 -2.16 -1.40
CA LEU A 14 -25.55 -1.19 -0.65
C LEU A 14 -26.15 -0.90 0.75
N ARG A 15 -27.48 -0.77 0.86
CA ARG A 15 -28.17 -0.59 2.15
C ARG A 15 -28.06 -1.84 3.03
N SER A 16 -28.16 -3.07 2.48
CA SER A 16 -28.02 -4.29 3.27
C SER A 16 -26.60 -4.48 3.81
N TYR A 17 -25.56 -4.11 3.04
CA TYR A 17 -24.18 -4.18 3.51
C TYR A 17 -23.83 -3.06 4.50
N LEU A 18 -24.35 -1.85 4.31
CA LEU A 18 -24.26 -0.77 5.29
C LEU A 18 -24.95 -1.13 6.61
N SER A 19 -26.10 -1.79 6.53
CA SER A 19 -26.81 -2.29 7.72
C SER A 19 -26.05 -3.43 8.41
N ALA A 20 -25.42 -4.33 7.64
CA ALA A 20 -24.59 -5.40 8.18
C ALA A 20 -23.31 -4.88 8.85
N ALA A 21 -22.66 -3.88 8.27
CA ALA A 21 -21.49 -3.22 8.84
C ALA A 21 -21.83 -2.43 10.11
N LEU A 22 -22.98 -1.77 10.16
CA LEU A 22 -23.50 -1.09 11.34
C LEU A 22 -24.00 -2.06 12.42
N LEU A 23 -24.65 -3.16 12.04
CA LEU A 23 -25.09 -4.20 12.97
C LEU A 23 -23.92 -4.97 13.59
N SER A 24 -22.85 -5.23 12.85
CA SER A 24 -21.65 -5.85 13.42
C SER A 24 -20.95 -4.96 14.45
N ALA A 25 -21.06 -3.63 14.34
CA ALA A 25 -20.58 -2.69 15.36
C ALA A 25 -21.48 -2.63 16.61
N LEU A 26 -22.77 -2.95 16.47
CA LEU A 26 -23.75 -2.93 17.59
C LEU A 26 -23.75 -4.22 18.42
N PHE A 27 -23.31 -5.34 17.88
CA PHE A 27 -23.26 -6.62 18.61
C PHE A 27 -22.07 -6.78 19.58
N LEU A 28 -21.19 -5.78 19.70
CA LEU A 28 -20.04 -5.80 20.60
C LEU A 28 -20.31 -5.27 22.02
N PHE A 29 -21.55 -4.87 22.34
CA PHE A 29 -21.91 -4.46 23.71
C PHE A 29 -22.96 -5.43 24.31
N PRO A 30 -22.55 -6.40 25.15
CA PRO A 30 -23.51 -7.12 25.95
C PRO A 30 -24.04 -6.20 27.07
N PRO A 31 -25.34 -6.31 27.45
CA PRO A 31 -25.88 -5.54 28.55
C PRO A 31 -25.22 -5.98 29.86
N THR A 32 -24.62 -5.03 30.54
CA THR A 32 -24.02 -5.23 31.88
C THR A 32 -25.09 -5.49 32.91
N HIS A 33 -25.21 -6.74 33.34
CA HIS A 33 -25.76 -7.02 34.67
C HIS A 33 -24.61 -7.06 35.69
N ALA A 34 -24.65 -6.11 36.59
CA ALA A 34 -23.74 -6.02 37.71
C ALA A 34 -23.99 -7.19 38.69
N TYR A 35 -22.95 -7.97 38.98
CA TYR A 35 -22.83 -8.71 40.22
C TYR A 35 -21.55 -8.33 40.90
N ALA A 36 -21.70 -7.67 42.06
CA ALA A 36 -20.62 -7.43 42.97
C ALA A 36 -20.31 -8.74 43.72
N THR A 37 -19.08 -9.20 43.65
CA THR A 37 -18.54 -10.16 44.61
C THR A 37 -17.16 -9.71 45.09
N LEU A 38 -17.06 -9.56 46.38
CA LEU A 38 -15.88 -9.31 47.16
C LEU A 38 -14.76 -10.34 46.89
N ALA A 39 -13.57 -9.85 46.59
CA ALA A 39 -12.38 -10.69 46.64
C ALA A 39 -11.31 -9.97 47.47
N HIS A 40 -10.88 -10.69 48.47
CA HIS A 40 -9.84 -10.34 49.46
C HIS A 40 -8.52 -9.98 48.77
N GLY A 41 -7.87 -8.96 49.37
CA GLY A 41 -6.52 -8.59 49.02
C GLY A 41 -5.50 -9.66 49.43
N HIS A 42 -4.55 -9.89 48.58
CA HIS A 42 -3.24 -10.43 48.96
C HIS A 42 -2.22 -9.29 48.80
N GLU A 43 -1.76 -8.80 49.95
CA GLU A 43 -0.55 -8.01 50.06
C GLU A 43 0.62 -8.90 49.64
N THR A 44 1.31 -8.52 48.57
CA THR A 44 2.67 -9.02 48.33
C THR A 44 3.64 -8.15 49.11
N VAL A 45 4.24 -8.76 50.10
CA VAL A 45 5.32 -8.18 50.93
C VAL A 45 6.53 -7.97 50.01
N ASP A 46 6.95 -6.70 49.86
CA ASP A 46 8.22 -6.35 49.26
C ASP A 46 9.35 -6.86 50.16
N GLU A 47 10.24 -7.66 49.64
CA GLU A 47 11.52 -7.99 50.26
C GLU A 47 12.33 -6.69 50.44
N GLU A 48 12.42 -6.18 51.67
CA GLU A 48 13.28 -5.06 52.04
C GLU A 48 14.74 -5.40 51.77
N ASP A 49 15.37 -4.68 50.85
CA ASP A 49 16.81 -4.67 50.65
C ASP A 49 17.48 -3.98 51.87
N LYS A 50 17.96 -4.77 52.83
CA LYS A 50 18.48 -4.31 54.13
C LYS A 50 19.80 -3.55 54.10
N ASP A 51 20.42 -3.34 52.93
CA ASP A 51 21.75 -2.71 52.78
C ASP A 51 21.72 -1.24 52.30
N ALA A 52 20.54 -0.63 52.16
CA ALA A 52 20.46 0.77 51.72
C ALA A 52 20.66 1.76 52.87
N LYS A 53 21.80 2.50 52.86
CA LYS A 53 22.13 3.49 53.89
C LYS A 53 21.53 4.87 53.68
N SER A 54 21.03 5.21 52.47
CA SER A 54 20.34 6.45 52.15
C SER A 54 19.36 6.32 50.99
N SER A 55 18.30 7.13 50.98
CA SER A 55 17.36 7.24 49.89
C SER A 55 17.18 8.69 49.47
N VAL A 56 16.95 8.90 48.16
CA VAL A 56 16.69 10.21 47.54
C VAL A 56 15.45 10.09 46.70
N THR A 57 14.52 11.02 46.80
CA THR A 57 13.32 11.14 45.99
C THR A 57 13.59 12.06 44.79
N PHE A 58 13.43 11.56 43.59
CA PHE A 58 13.49 12.36 42.37
C PHE A 58 12.06 12.60 41.90
N GLN A 59 11.75 13.86 41.61
CA GLN A 59 10.51 14.24 40.96
C GLN A 59 10.81 14.73 39.55
N VAL A 60 10.17 14.17 38.54
CA VAL A 60 10.36 14.52 37.14
C VAL A 60 9.12 15.25 36.66
N VAL A 61 9.31 16.46 36.14
CA VAL A 61 8.21 17.31 35.60
C VAL A 61 8.58 17.86 34.22
N ALA A 62 7.57 18.21 33.44
CA ALA A 62 7.76 18.93 32.18
C ALA A 62 8.21 20.37 32.45
N GLU A 63 9.19 20.89 31.70
CA GLU A 63 9.74 22.26 31.92
C GLU A 63 8.69 23.35 31.68
N GLN A 64 7.80 23.18 30.68
CA GLN A 64 6.83 24.22 30.31
C GLN A 64 5.52 24.14 31.11
N SER A 65 4.96 22.95 31.30
CA SER A 65 3.67 22.77 31.99
C SER A 65 3.78 22.49 33.47
N GLN A 66 4.99 22.19 34.01
CA GLN A 66 5.26 21.75 35.38
C GLN A 66 4.43 20.52 35.77
N GLU A 67 3.86 19.81 34.80
CA GLU A 67 3.09 18.59 35.05
C GLU A 67 4.01 17.43 35.42
N PRO A 68 3.65 16.55 36.36
CA PRO A 68 4.43 15.38 36.71
C PRO A 68 4.49 14.39 35.55
N LEU A 69 5.69 13.89 35.22
CA LEU A 69 5.91 12.92 34.18
C LEU A 69 5.90 11.51 34.74
N VAL A 70 4.76 10.84 34.57
CA VAL A 70 4.49 9.47 35.05
C VAL A 70 5.19 8.45 34.14
N GLY A 71 6.00 7.56 34.69
CA GLY A 71 6.71 6.56 33.89
C GLY A 71 8.06 7.05 33.34
N ALA A 72 8.58 8.20 33.79
CA ALA A 72 9.92 8.64 33.43
C ALA A 72 10.98 7.72 34.07
N VAL A 73 11.99 7.35 33.30
CA VAL A 73 13.06 6.45 33.76
C VAL A 73 14.24 7.27 34.27
N VAL A 74 14.56 7.09 35.53
CA VAL A 74 15.68 7.73 36.24
C VAL A 74 16.79 6.72 36.46
N ARG A 75 17.95 6.96 35.85
CA ARG A 75 19.18 6.16 36.07
C ARG A 75 20.19 6.97 36.82
N CYS A 76 20.60 6.49 37.99
CA CYS A 76 21.64 7.11 38.81
C CYS A 76 22.95 6.33 38.69
N GLU A 77 24.05 7.04 38.60
CA GLU A 77 25.39 6.44 38.64
C GLU A 77 25.61 5.74 39.97
N GLY A 78 26.09 4.48 39.92
CA GLY A 78 26.28 3.65 41.13
C GLY A 78 25.06 2.82 41.55
N VAL A 79 23.92 2.91 40.81
CA VAL A 79 22.73 2.10 41.04
C VAL A 79 22.47 1.24 39.79
N SER A 80 22.41 -0.08 39.98
CA SER A 80 22.32 -1.03 38.87
C SER A 80 20.93 -1.07 38.21
N THR A 81 19.86 -0.79 38.95
CA THR A 81 18.47 -0.81 38.44
C THR A 81 17.94 0.61 38.27
N PRO A 82 17.41 0.95 37.08
CA PRO A 82 16.74 2.24 36.90
C PRO A 82 15.43 2.29 37.69
N SER A 83 15.08 3.45 38.25
CA SER A 83 13.79 3.70 38.88
C SER A 83 12.84 4.38 37.90
N VAL A 84 11.53 4.11 38.06
CA VAL A 84 10.46 4.67 37.25
C VAL A 84 9.55 5.54 38.10
N THR A 85 9.16 6.71 37.60
CA THR A 85 8.31 7.65 38.33
C THR A 85 6.86 7.19 38.41
N ASP A 86 6.23 7.42 39.57
CA ASP A 86 4.83 7.14 39.88
C ASP A 86 3.85 8.21 39.31
N LEU A 87 2.60 8.18 39.80
CA LEU A 87 1.53 9.10 39.34
C LEU A 87 1.79 10.58 39.69
N ASP A 88 2.63 10.84 40.68
CA ASP A 88 3.06 12.20 41.07
C ASP A 88 4.36 12.61 40.40
N GLY A 89 4.86 11.80 39.44
CA GLY A 89 6.15 11.99 38.82
C GLY A 89 7.34 11.72 39.72
N LYS A 90 7.18 10.98 40.83
CA LYS A 90 8.21 10.73 41.84
C LYS A 90 8.73 9.31 41.76
N CYS A 91 10.02 9.14 42.01
CA CYS A 91 10.63 7.83 42.29
C CYS A 91 11.64 7.93 43.39
N VAL A 92 11.80 6.86 44.16
CA VAL A 92 12.77 6.77 45.25
C VAL A 92 13.94 5.90 44.79
N VAL A 93 15.13 6.44 44.87
CA VAL A 93 16.38 5.70 44.55
C VAL A 93 17.14 5.47 45.85
N LYS A 94 17.49 4.21 46.13
CA LYS A 94 18.24 3.79 47.34
C LYS A 94 19.73 3.67 46.98
N PHE A 95 20.59 4.21 47.84
CA PHE A 95 22.04 4.21 47.67
C PHE A 95 22.72 3.45 48.80
N LYS A 96 23.83 2.76 48.49
CA LYS A 96 24.62 2.00 49.48
C LYS A 96 25.45 2.88 50.40
N SER A 97 25.65 4.16 50.08
CA SER A 97 26.35 5.14 50.90
C SER A 97 25.65 6.50 50.87
N ALA A 98 25.85 7.33 51.89
CA ALA A 98 25.33 8.71 51.87
C ALA A 98 26.08 9.53 50.82
N MET A 99 25.32 10.12 49.89
CA MET A 99 25.84 10.94 48.79
C MET A 99 25.35 12.39 48.96
N THR A 100 26.23 13.33 48.64
CA THR A 100 25.92 14.77 48.61
C THR A 100 25.73 15.22 47.14
N ARG A 101 26.20 14.43 46.18
CA ARG A 101 26.05 14.67 44.73
C ARG A 101 25.83 13.34 44.02
N VAL A 102 24.97 13.38 42.99
CA VAL A 102 24.72 12.23 42.15
C VAL A 102 24.60 12.64 40.67
N LYS A 103 25.24 11.88 39.78
CA LYS A 103 25.05 12.01 38.35
C LYS A 103 23.91 11.09 37.93
N LEU A 104 22.91 11.65 37.27
CA LEU A 104 21.74 10.92 36.85
C LEU A 104 21.40 11.24 35.37
N THR A 105 20.76 10.30 34.72
CA THR A 105 20.17 10.44 33.38
C THR A 105 18.69 10.15 33.49
N VAL A 106 17.86 11.09 33.04
CA VAL A 106 16.41 10.94 33.00
C VAL A 106 15.97 10.89 31.56
N THR A 107 15.16 9.88 31.23
CA THR A 107 14.57 9.69 29.92
C THR A 107 13.06 9.52 30.03
N TYR A 108 12.34 10.19 29.15
CA TYR A 108 10.89 10.06 29.01
C TYR A 108 10.49 10.23 27.57
N VAL A 109 9.46 9.50 27.11
CA VAL A 109 9.00 9.54 25.71
C VAL A 109 8.43 10.93 25.41
N GLY A 110 8.92 11.57 24.34
CA GLY A 110 8.52 12.92 23.94
C GLY A 110 9.35 14.04 24.59
N TYR A 111 10.38 13.72 25.37
CA TYR A 111 11.25 14.69 26.06
C TYR A 111 12.72 14.42 25.78
N LYS A 112 13.53 15.48 25.74
CA LYS A 112 14.98 15.36 25.58
C LYS A 112 15.60 14.65 26.78
N ALA A 113 16.32 13.56 26.51
CA ALA A 113 17.09 12.89 27.54
C ALA A 113 18.05 13.89 28.21
N THR A 114 17.99 13.98 29.52
CA THR A 114 18.78 14.94 30.30
C THR A 114 19.74 14.20 31.23
N THR A 115 21.03 14.46 31.09
CA THR A 115 22.07 13.98 32.01
C THR A 115 22.62 15.15 32.79
N ARG A 116 22.52 15.11 34.09
CA ARG A 116 22.99 16.16 35.02
C ARG A 116 23.65 15.57 36.25
N VAL A 117 24.58 16.34 36.84
CA VAL A 117 25.06 16.12 38.20
C VAL A 117 24.27 17.07 39.10
N VAL A 118 23.55 16.51 40.07
CA VAL A 118 22.71 17.28 40.99
C VAL A 118 23.23 17.14 42.39
N ASN A 119 23.15 18.23 43.17
CA ASN A 119 23.41 18.20 44.61
C ASN A 119 22.15 17.68 45.30
N ILE A 120 22.31 16.83 46.29
CA ILE A 120 21.23 16.29 47.10
C ILE A 120 20.96 17.24 48.27
N PRO A 121 19.79 17.90 48.34
CA PRO A 121 19.45 18.79 49.44
C PRO A 121 19.14 18.01 50.73
N GLU A 122 19.12 18.70 51.85
CA GLU A 122 18.87 18.08 53.18
C GLU A 122 17.52 17.33 53.28
N ASN A 123 16.49 17.85 52.58
CA ASN A 123 15.17 17.19 52.48
C ASN A 123 15.18 15.96 51.55
N ARG A 124 16.32 15.66 50.90
CA ARG A 124 16.51 14.53 49.97
C ARG A 124 15.49 14.43 48.84
N MET A 125 14.96 15.56 48.38
CA MET A 125 14.05 15.64 47.26
C MET A 125 14.67 16.51 46.12
N VAL A 126 14.74 15.98 44.90
CA VAL A 126 15.34 16.64 43.75
C VAL A 126 14.34 16.69 42.62
N THR A 127 13.97 17.88 42.14
CA THR A 127 13.10 18.06 40.99
C THR A 127 13.93 18.20 39.72
N ILE A 128 13.60 17.39 38.71
CA ILE A 128 14.22 17.37 37.36
C ILE A 128 13.19 17.82 36.35
N GLN A 129 13.53 18.88 35.63
CA GLN A 129 12.69 19.38 34.53
C GLN A 129 13.18 18.83 33.20
N LEU A 130 12.31 18.24 32.41
CA LEU A 130 12.60 17.77 31.05
C LEU A 130 12.01 18.72 30.01
N LYS A 131 12.80 19.01 28.97
CA LYS A 131 12.37 19.80 27.82
C LYS A 131 11.65 18.92 26.80
N ASP A 132 10.54 19.40 26.28
CA ASP A 132 9.84 18.74 25.19
C ASP A 132 10.78 18.56 23.98
N ASP A 133 10.75 17.39 23.36
CA ASP A 133 11.43 17.09 22.12
C ASP A 133 10.40 16.88 20.99
N SER A 134 9.86 18.00 20.52
CA SER A 134 8.84 18.00 19.45
C SER A 134 9.29 17.33 18.14
N LYS A 135 10.63 17.25 17.90
CA LYS A 135 11.17 16.54 16.74
C LYS A 135 11.23 15.02 16.92
N GLN A 136 11.18 14.53 18.15
CA GLN A 136 11.23 13.10 18.42
C GLN A 136 9.84 12.44 18.36
N LEU A 137 8.74 13.18 18.51
CA LEU A 137 7.39 12.66 18.35
C LEU A 137 7.09 12.24 16.90
N ASP A 138 7.51 12.99 15.89
CA ASP A 138 7.35 12.61 14.48
C ASP A 138 8.25 11.40 14.12
N ASN A 139 9.45 11.34 14.67
CA ASN A 139 10.35 10.21 14.52
C ASN A 139 9.88 8.95 15.31
N VAL A 140 9.24 9.12 16.47
CA VAL A 140 8.74 8.00 17.28
C VAL A 140 7.51 7.35 16.66
N THR A 141 6.61 8.11 16.04
CA THR A 141 5.46 7.56 15.32
C THR A 141 5.93 6.76 14.10
N VAL A 142 6.85 7.30 13.30
CA VAL A 142 7.44 6.59 12.15
C VAL A 142 8.29 5.40 12.61
N THR A 143 8.99 5.50 13.75
CA THR A 143 9.84 4.41 14.27
C THR A 143 9.00 3.31 14.95
N ALA A 144 7.87 3.64 15.58
CA ALA A 144 6.95 2.64 16.14
C ALA A 144 6.21 1.87 15.03
N LEU A 145 5.82 2.53 13.95
CA LEU A 145 5.26 1.89 12.75
C LEU A 145 6.34 1.09 11.99
N LYS A 146 7.58 1.58 11.92
CA LYS A 146 8.71 0.83 11.35
C LYS A 146 9.15 -0.40 12.17
N ARG A 147 8.72 -0.56 13.41
CA ARG A 147 9.08 -1.74 14.23
C ARG A 147 8.48 -3.06 13.74
N HIS A 148 7.56 -3.05 12.79
CA HIS A 148 7.08 -4.27 12.14
C HIS A 148 7.91 -4.69 10.93
N THR A 149 8.74 -3.82 10.38
CA THR A 149 9.67 -4.16 9.29
C THR A 149 11.03 -4.52 9.87
N SER A 150 11.48 -5.72 9.60
CA SER A 150 12.81 -6.18 10.00
C SER A 150 13.88 -5.34 9.30
N VAL A 151 14.99 -5.06 9.95
CA VAL A 151 16.16 -4.38 9.36
C VAL A 151 16.71 -5.16 8.16
N LEU A 152 16.42 -6.46 8.10
CA LEU A 152 16.75 -7.37 7.00
C LEU A 152 15.92 -7.11 5.73
N GLN A 153 14.81 -6.36 5.87
CA GLN A 153 13.87 -6.12 4.79
C GLN A 153 14.24 -4.84 4.05
N GLN A 154 14.41 -4.93 2.74
CA GLN A 154 14.49 -3.75 1.89
C GLN A 154 13.08 -3.22 1.70
N SER A 155 12.70 -2.25 2.51
CA SER A 155 11.39 -1.64 2.42
C SER A 155 11.51 -0.12 2.27
N SER A 156 10.62 0.44 1.48
CA SER A 156 10.46 1.87 1.29
C SER A 156 9.05 2.25 1.66
N ALA A 157 8.90 3.23 2.56
CA ALA A 157 7.60 3.70 3.01
C ALA A 157 7.29 5.09 2.42
N ILE A 158 6.04 5.32 2.12
CA ILE A 158 5.53 6.65 1.77
C ILE A 158 5.41 7.45 3.06
N SER A 159 5.90 8.68 3.04
CA SER A 159 5.78 9.57 4.19
C SER A 159 4.32 9.96 4.45
N GLN A 160 4.00 10.25 5.71
CA GLN A 160 2.67 10.74 6.09
C GLN A 160 2.29 12.00 5.32
N ASP A 161 3.23 12.94 5.14
CA ASP A 161 2.99 14.15 4.35
C ASP A 161 2.66 13.85 2.88
N ALA A 162 3.27 12.84 2.28
CA ALA A 162 2.95 12.44 0.91
C ALA A 162 1.54 11.81 0.81
N LEU A 163 1.11 11.06 1.82
CA LEU A 163 -0.26 10.56 1.91
C LEU A 163 -1.28 11.69 2.10
N GLU A 164 -0.96 12.67 2.96
CA GLU A 164 -1.82 13.82 3.26
C GLU A 164 -1.96 14.79 2.09
N ARG A 165 -0.90 14.98 1.29
CA ARG A 165 -0.96 15.80 0.07
C ARG A 165 -2.03 15.31 -0.89
N GLY A 166 -2.31 14.00 -0.92
CA GLY A 166 -3.28 13.42 -1.85
C GLY A 166 -2.92 13.76 -3.30
N GLY A 167 -3.90 13.80 -4.20
CA GLY A 167 -3.69 14.21 -5.60
C GLY A 167 -3.25 13.09 -6.52
N ALA A 168 -2.74 11.99 -6.00
CA ALA A 168 -2.50 10.80 -6.81
C ALA A 168 -3.85 10.24 -7.30
N THR A 169 -3.96 10.02 -8.61
CA THR A 169 -5.17 9.47 -9.23
C THR A 169 -5.43 8.02 -8.84
N SER A 170 -4.37 7.33 -8.39
CA SER A 170 -4.43 5.93 -7.94
C SER A 170 -3.32 5.60 -6.95
N LEU A 171 -3.44 4.47 -6.24
CA LEU A 171 -2.36 3.92 -5.43
C LEU A 171 -1.07 3.73 -6.24
N ALA A 172 -1.17 3.24 -7.48
CA ALA A 172 0.00 3.00 -8.31
C ALA A 172 0.79 4.29 -8.58
N LYS A 173 0.10 5.38 -8.91
CA LYS A 173 0.72 6.71 -9.10
C LYS A 173 1.34 7.27 -7.82
N LEU A 174 0.72 7.02 -6.66
CA LEU A 174 1.31 7.37 -5.37
C LEU A 174 2.62 6.63 -5.12
N LEU A 175 2.67 5.34 -5.46
CA LEU A 175 3.85 4.49 -5.27
C LEU A 175 5.02 4.85 -6.19
N GLU A 176 4.83 5.55 -7.32
CA GLU A 176 5.90 6.06 -8.19
C GLU A 176 6.83 7.06 -7.48
N THR A 177 6.45 7.54 -6.30
CA THR A 177 7.33 8.33 -5.44
C THR A 177 8.47 7.49 -4.81
N ILE A 178 8.37 6.17 -4.85
CA ILE A 178 9.37 5.21 -4.34
C ILE A 178 10.30 4.79 -5.48
N PRO A 179 11.65 4.85 -5.33
CA PRO A 179 12.60 4.40 -6.34
C PRO A 179 12.39 2.92 -6.72
N GLY A 180 12.49 2.60 -8.02
CA GLY A 180 12.27 1.26 -8.56
C GLY A 180 10.79 0.86 -8.58
N VAL A 181 9.87 1.83 -8.48
CA VAL A 181 8.42 1.64 -8.61
C VAL A 181 7.89 2.56 -9.70
N SER A 182 7.26 1.99 -10.70
CA SER A 182 6.52 2.67 -11.78
C SER A 182 5.09 2.14 -11.82
N SER A 183 4.33 2.46 -12.85
CA SER A 183 2.98 1.92 -13.06
C SER A 183 2.78 1.41 -14.48
N ILE A 184 1.89 0.44 -14.62
CA ILE A 184 1.23 0.09 -15.89
C ILE A 184 -0.20 0.61 -15.80
N SER A 185 -0.67 1.28 -16.84
CA SER A 185 -1.98 1.94 -16.84
C SER A 185 -2.78 1.64 -18.11
N THR A 186 -4.08 1.83 -17.98
CA THR A 186 -5.06 1.90 -19.06
C THR A 186 -5.84 3.19 -18.82
N GLY A 187 -5.22 4.32 -19.21
CA GLY A 187 -5.71 5.67 -18.89
C GLY A 187 -5.48 6.07 -17.44
N ASN A 188 -6.08 7.18 -17.02
CA ASN A 188 -5.72 7.87 -15.76
C ASN A 188 -6.25 7.22 -14.46
N THR A 189 -7.34 6.45 -14.54
CA THR A 189 -8.02 5.88 -13.36
C THR A 189 -7.72 4.42 -13.11
N ILE A 190 -7.16 3.73 -14.10
CA ILE A 190 -6.85 2.29 -14.05
C ILE A 190 -5.35 2.14 -14.10
N ALA A 191 -4.72 1.91 -12.96
CA ALA A 191 -3.28 1.73 -12.89
C ALA A 191 -2.88 0.70 -11.81
N LYS A 192 -1.87 -0.11 -12.12
CA LYS A 192 -1.25 -1.07 -11.20
C LYS A 192 0.21 -0.73 -10.97
N PRO A 193 0.74 -0.95 -9.78
CA PRO A 193 2.16 -0.73 -9.51
C PRO A 193 3.01 -1.74 -10.29
N VAL A 194 4.17 -1.28 -10.73
CA VAL A 194 5.25 -2.07 -11.30
C VAL A 194 6.45 -1.93 -10.36
N ILE A 195 6.93 -3.01 -9.77
CA ILE A 195 8.08 -3.02 -8.87
C ILE A 195 9.20 -3.81 -9.54
N GLN A 196 10.30 -3.16 -9.87
CA GLN A 196 11.44 -3.78 -10.54
C GLN A 196 11.01 -4.59 -11.78
N GLY A 197 10.10 -4.03 -12.60
CA GLY A 197 9.54 -4.63 -13.81
C GLY A 197 8.46 -5.68 -13.61
N MET A 198 8.17 -6.05 -12.38
CA MET A 198 7.08 -6.98 -12.05
C MET A 198 5.79 -6.22 -11.82
N HIS A 199 4.68 -6.72 -12.35
CA HIS A 199 3.35 -6.13 -12.20
C HIS A 199 2.26 -7.19 -12.01
N SER A 200 1.03 -6.76 -11.77
CA SER A 200 -0.17 -7.59 -11.62
C SER A 200 -0.01 -8.66 -10.53
N SER A 201 -0.29 -9.90 -10.79
CA SER A 201 -0.23 -11.03 -9.85
C SER A 201 1.17 -11.36 -9.30
N ARG A 202 2.21 -10.70 -9.79
CA ARG A 202 3.58 -10.81 -9.27
C ARG A 202 3.86 -9.83 -8.12
N ILE A 203 2.92 -8.92 -7.84
CA ILE A 203 2.94 -8.00 -6.70
C ILE A 203 1.72 -8.26 -5.83
N LEU A 204 1.93 -8.45 -4.54
CA LEU A 204 0.84 -8.60 -3.60
C LEU A 204 0.45 -7.24 -3.02
N LEU A 205 -0.85 -6.96 -3.00
CA LEU A 205 -1.43 -5.81 -2.34
C LEU A 205 -2.11 -6.28 -1.05
N MET A 206 -1.70 -5.73 0.09
CA MET A 206 -2.19 -6.11 1.41
C MET A 206 -2.87 -4.91 2.06
N ASN A 207 -4.13 -5.03 2.40
CA ASN A 207 -4.87 -4.03 3.16
C ASN A 207 -5.13 -4.52 4.58
N ASN A 208 -4.53 -3.90 5.58
CA ASN A 208 -4.63 -4.32 6.99
C ASN A 208 -4.37 -5.83 7.19
N GLY A 209 -3.36 -6.36 6.47
CA GLY A 209 -2.99 -7.77 6.53
C GLY A 209 -3.85 -8.72 5.68
N VAL A 210 -4.87 -8.22 4.97
CA VAL A 210 -5.68 -9.01 4.02
C VAL A 210 -5.16 -8.80 2.61
N ARG A 211 -4.81 -9.88 1.91
CA ARG A 211 -4.39 -9.84 0.51
C ARG A 211 -5.60 -9.53 -0.38
N LEU A 212 -5.45 -8.55 -1.28
CA LEU A 212 -6.45 -8.22 -2.28
C LEU A 212 -6.42 -9.26 -3.40
N GLU A 213 -7.45 -10.10 -3.49
CA GLU A 213 -7.48 -11.27 -4.39
C GLU A 213 -8.14 -10.97 -5.75
N SER A 214 -8.83 -9.85 -5.90
CA SER A 214 -9.51 -9.43 -7.14
C SER A 214 -8.55 -9.06 -8.29
N GLN A 215 -7.24 -9.02 -8.03
CA GLN A 215 -6.25 -8.59 -9.01
C GLN A 215 -5.93 -9.62 -10.10
N SER A 216 -6.41 -10.86 -9.95
CA SER A 216 -6.18 -11.98 -10.88
C SER A 216 -7.11 -12.01 -12.11
N TRP A 217 -8.10 -11.10 -12.19
CA TRP A 217 -9.06 -11.09 -13.31
C TRP A 217 -8.53 -10.44 -14.61
N GLY A 218 -7.50 -9.60 -14.51
CA GLY A 218 -6.91 -8.94 -15.67
C GLY A 218 -5.82 -7.95 -15.30
N ALA A 219 -4.99 -7.58 -16.27
CA ALA A 219 -3.94 -6.60 -16.10
C ALA A 219 -4.52 -5.18 -15.88
N ASP A 220 -5.68 -4.89 -16.44
CA ASP A 220 -6.28 -3.56 -16.55
C ASP A 220 -7.37 -3.29 -15.50
N HIS A 221 -7.23 -3.87 -14.31
CA HIS A 221 -8.14 -3.62 -13.21
C HIS A 221 -7.42 -2.88 -12.09
N ALA A 222 -7.86 -1.65 -11.79
CA ALA A 222 -7.34 -0.89 -10.66
C ALA A 222 -7.59 -1.63 -9.34
N PRO A 223 -6.67 -1.54 -8.36
CA PRO A 223 -6.89 -2.09 -7.03
C PRO A 223 -8.07 -1.42 -6.33
N GLU A 224 -9.05 -2.22 -5.88
CA GLU A 224 -10.24 -1.75 -5.16
C GLU A 224 -9.94 -1.55 -3.67
N LEU A 225 -9.16 -0.52 -3.36
CA LEU A 225 -8.80 -0.18 -1.98
C LEU A 225 -8.61 1.32 -1.80
N ASP A 226 -8.82 1.76 -0.57
CA ASP A 226 -8.62 3.14 -0.14
C ASP A 226 -7.30 3.25 0.64
N TYR A 227 -6.36 4.02 0.10
CA TYR A 227 -5.08 4.26 0.75
C TYR A 227 -5.11 5.48 1.69
N THR A 228 -6.16 6.32 1.62
CA THR A 228 -6.23 7.57 2.39
C THR A 228 -6.48 7.34 3.88
N GLY A 229 -7.07 6.18 4.25
CA GLY A 229 -7.24 5.75 5.63
C GLY A 229 -5.99 5.12 6.25
N SER A 230 -5.01 4.75 5.43
CA SER A 230 -3.81 4.08 5.92
C SER A 230 -2.86 5.04 6.60
N SER A 231 -2.32 4.65 7.75
CA SER A 231 -1.28 5.42 8.45
C SER A 231 0.10 5.17 7.87
N MET A 232 0.29 4.07 7.14
CA MET A 232 1.53 3.71 6.47
C MET A 232 1.25 2.92 5.21
N VAL A 233 1.87 3.35 4.11
CA VAL A 233 1.95 2.58 2.87
C VAL A 233 3.43 2.23 2.63
N GLU A 234 3.72 0.96 2.51
CA GLU A 234 5.07 0.44 2.43
C GLU A 234 5.21 -0.52 1.25
N VAL A 235 6.31 -0.41 0.53
CA VAL A 235 6.72 -1.38 -0.51
C VAL A 235 7.84 -2.23 0.04
N VAL A 236 7.59 -3.52 0.15
CA VAL A 236 8.54 -4.53 0.58
C VAL A 236 9.10 -5.22 -0.64
N LYS A 237 10.42 -5.14 -0.81
CA LYS A 237 11.16 -5.81 -1.88
C LYS A 237 12.01 -6.92 -1.29
N GLY A 238 12.18 -8.05 -2.01
CA GLY A 238 13.09 -9.12 -1.63
C GLY A 238 12.49 -10.28 -0.84
N ALA A 239 13.34 -11.01 -0.14
CA ALA A 239 13.08 -12.37 0.28
C ALA A 239 12.08 -12.54 1.44
N GLU A 240 11.86 -11.53 2.28
CA GLU A 240 10.89 -11.62 3.40
C GLU A 240 9.42 -11.67 2.95
N CYS A 241 9.18 -11.47 1.66
CA CYS A 241 7.83 -11.60 1.09
C CYS A 241 7.21 -12.99 1.25
N ILE A 242 8.01 -13.98 1.66
CA ILE A 242 7.63 -15.40 1.82
C ILE A 242 6.41 -15.60 2.76
N ARG A 243 6.26 -14.76 3.79
CA ARG A 243 5.13 -14.85 4.74
C ARG A 243 3.78 -14.51 4.11
N TYR A 244 3.78 -13.78 2.99
CA TYR A 244 2.55 -13.28 2.38
C TYR A 244 1.95 -14.24 1.33
N GLY A 245 2.68 -15.31 0.96
CA GLY A 245 2.23 -16.34 0.04
C GLY A 245 2.90 -16.31 -1.32
N PHE A 246 2.48 -17.22 -2.18
CA PHE A 246 2.95 -17.26 -3.56
C PHE A 246 2.56 -15.98 -4.33
N GLY A 247 3.31 -15.67 -5.41
CA GLY A 247 3.07 -14.47 -6.23
C GLY A 247 3.80 -13.21 -5.75
N ALA A 248 4.50 -13.23 -4.61
CA ALA A 248 5.31 -12.10 -4.15
C ALA A 248 6.67 -12.02 -4.86
N MET A 249 6.71 -12.21 -6.19
CA MET A 249 7.95 -12.26 -6.98
C MET A 249 8.56 -10.87 -7.18
N GLY A 250 7.72 -9.85 -7.36
CA GLY A 250 8.12 -8.43 -7.48
C GLY A 250 8.25 -7.75 -6.13
N GLY A 251 7.39 -8.13 -5.18
CA GLY A 251 7.32 -7.52 -3.87
C GLY A 251 5.90 -7.51 -3.31
N VAL A 252 5.75 -6.81 -2.20
CA VAL A 252 4.47 -6.66 -1.49
C VAL A 252 4.24 -5.18 -1.16
N VAL A 253 3.06 -4.68 -1.44
CA VAL A 253 2.59 -3.36 -1.00
C VAL A 253 1.73 -3.56 0.24
N LEU A 254 2.12 -2.96 1.35
CA LEU A 254 1.44 -3.03 2.63
C LEU A 254 0.74 -1.70 2.92
N LEU A 255 -0.57 -1.75 3.11
CA LEU A 255 -1.36 -0.65 3.62
C LEU A 255 -1.81 -1.02 5.04
N ASN A 256 -1.34 -0.30 6.03
CA ASN A 256 -1.62 -0.60 7.43
C ASN A 256 -2.12 0.62 8.16
N ASP A 257 -3.11 0.41 9.01
CA ASP A 257 -3.58 1.40 9.96
C ASP A 257 -2.66 1.47 11.19
N ALA A 258 -2.65 2.62 11.86
CA ALA A 258 -2.03 2.74 13.16
C ALA A 258 -2.77 1.85 14.20
N PRO A 259 -2.10 1.42 15.28
CA PRO A 259 -2.78 0.78 16.40
C PRO A 259 -3.93 1.63 16.93
N LEU A 260 -4.98 0.97 17.42
CA LEU A 260 -6.09 1.68 18.07
C LEU A 260 -5.63 2.33 19.39
N PRO A 261 -6.23 3.47 19.79
CA PRO A 261 -5.85 4.19 21.02
C PRO A 261 -6.45 3.53 22.26
N TYR A 262 -5.87 2.40 22.69
CA TYR A 262 -6.21 1.73 23.95
C TYR A 262 -5.70 2.50 25.17
N GLU A 263 -6.07 2.06 26.36
CA GLU A 263 -5.56 2.49 27.69
C GLU A 263 -5.90 3.94 28.08
N ASN A 264 -6.75 4.63 27.35
CA ASN A 264 -7.21 5.95 27.76
C ASN A 264 -8.11 5.87 28.99
N LYS A 265 -7.76 6.58 30.08
CA LYS A 265 -8.60 6.66 31.29
C LYS A 265 -9.90 7.44 31.09
N LYS A 266 -9.92 8.31 30.08
CA LYS A 266 -11.10 9.08 29.66
C LYS A 266 -11.32 8.87 28.16
N VAL A 267 -12.56 8.95 27.73
CA VAL A 267 -12.87 8.96 26.28
C VAL A 267 -12.16 10.14 25.63
N LYS A 268 -11.29 9.85 24.68
CA LYS A 268 -10.59 10.85 23.88
C LYS A 268 -10.90 10.60 22.42
N VAL A 269 -11.30 11.64 21.73
CA VAL A 269 -11.59 11.59 20.29
C VAL A 269 -10.48 12.33 19.56
N ASN A 270 -9.83 11.67 18.62
CA ASN A 270 -8.87 12.25 17.71
C ASN A 270 -9.33 11.98 16.29
N GLY A 271 -8.81 12.72 15.33
CA GLY A 271 -9.14 12.47 13.93
C GLY A 271 -8.52 13.48 12.99
N ASN A 272 -8.84 13.29 11.72
CA ASN A 272 -8.48 14.22 10.67
C ASN A 272 -9.59 14.31 9.62
N PHE A 273 -9.68 15.47 8.96
CA PHE A 273 -10.47 15.66 7.76
C PHE A 273 -9.58 16.27 6.69
N ASN A 274 -9.62 15.72 5.49
CA ASN A 274 -8.92 16.21 4.32
C ASN A 274 -9.94 16.51 3.22
N MET A 275 -9.89 17.70 2.65
CA MET A 275 -10.72 18.11 1.51
C MET A 275 -9.84 18.63 0.39
N GLY A 276 -10.21 18.37 -0.86
CA GLY A 276 -9.45 18.81 -2.01
C GLY A 276 -10.32 19.14 -3.22
N TYR A 277 -9.80 20.04 -4.05
CA TYR A 277 -10.29 20.35 -5.38
C TYR A 277 -9.15 20.27 -6.38
N ASP A 278 -9.38 19.60 -7.51
CA ASP A 278 -8.43 19.38 -8.59
C ASP A 278 -8.90 20.10 -9.86
N THR A 279 -8.05 20.90 -10.50
CA THR A 279 -8.46 21.72 -11.65
C THR A 279 -8.62 20.91 -12.94
N ASN A 280 -7.77 19.91 -13.19
CA ASN A 280 -7.76 19.17 -14.46
C ASN A 280 -9.10 18.44 -14.71
N ALA A 281 -9.50 17.57 -13.81
CA ALA A 281 -10.79 16.87 -13.90
C ALA A 281 -11.95 17.66 -13.25
N ARG A 282 -11.72 18.89 -12.80
CA ARG A 282 -12.65 19.69 -11.97
C ARG A 282 -13.19 18.85 -10.82
N GLY A 283 -12.29 18.10 -10.19
CA GLY A 283 -12.61 17.03 -9.24
C GLY A 283 -12.68 17.54 -7.81
N ILE A 284 -13.52 16.91 -7.01
CA ILE A 284 -13.58 17.10 -5.57
C ILE A 284 -13.18 15.80 -4.86
N SER A 285 -12.51 15.95 -3.74
CA SER A 285 -12.15 14.83 -2.87
C SER A 285 -12.36 15.21 -1.42
N GLY A 286 -12.78 14.23 -0.62
CA GLY A 286 -12.88 14.37 0.81
C GLY A 286 -12.59 13.06 1.49
N SER A 287 -11.83 13.08 2.59
CA SER A 287 -11.63 11.92 3.45
C SER A 287 -11.59 12.34 4.91
N GLY A 288 -11.96 11.44 5.79
CA GLY A 288 -11.94 11.72 7.23
C GLY A 288 -11.80 10.46 8.04
N THR A 289 -10.98 10.56 9.09
CA THR A 289 -10.78 9.51 10.09
C THR A 289 -11.16 10.07 11.45
N VAL A 290 -11.95 9.30 12.20
CA VAL A 290 -12.26 9.59 13.60
C VAL A 290 -11.91 8.34 14.40
N GLU A 291 -11.17 8.52 15.48
CA GLU A 291 -10.80 7.44 16.37
C GLU A 291 -11.04 7.79 17.83
N THR A 292 -11.40 6.80 18.60
CA THR A 292 -11.59 6.92 20.01
C THR A 292 -11.13 5.67 20.75
N GLY A 293 -10.74 5.84 22.01
CA GLY A 293 -10.39 4.74 22.89
C GLY A 293 -10.82 5.01 24.33
N TYR A 294 -11.20 3.95 25.00
CA TYR A 294 -11.52 3.96 26.43
C TYR A 294 -11.14 2.64 27.08
N LYS A 295 -10.24 2.70 28.06
CA LYS A 295 -9.69 1.49 28.70
C LYS A 295 -9.17 0.48 27.66
N GLN A 296 -9.81 -0.68 27.60
CA GLN A 296 -9.43 -1.79 26.74
C GLN A 296 -10.04 -1.73 25.34
N PHE A 297 -10.94 -0.78 25.06
CA PHE A 297 -11.66 -0.67 23.79
C PHE A 297 -11.11 0.47 22.95
N GLY A 298 -11.01 0.22 21.65
CA GLY A 298 -10.67 1.22 20.65
C GLY A 298 -11.56 1.09 19.42
N LEU A 299 -11.85 2.22 18.78
CA LEU A 299 -12.66 2.30 17.56
C LEU A 299 -12.05 3.33 16.63
N ARG A 300 -11.95 3.01 15.35
CA ARG A 300 -11.62 3.94 14.26
C ARG A 300 -12.64 3.79 13.16
N LEU A 301 -13.13 4.92 12.66
CA LEU A 301 -13.98 5.01 11.49
C LEU A 301 -13.26 5.89 10.45
N HIS A 302 -13.29 5.47 9.21
CA HIS A 302 -12.74 6.22 8.10
C HIS A 302 -13.71 6.22 6.92
N GLY A 303 -13.76 7.34 6.20
CA GLY A 303 -14.57 7.48 4.99
C GLY A 303 -13.85 8.34 3.96
N MET A 304 -14.05 8.02 2.68
CA MET A 304 -13.52 8.75 1.52
C MET A 304 -14.59 8.87 0.44
N TYR A 305 -14.62 10.04 -0.19
CA TYR A 305 -15.41 10.32 -1.39
C TYR A 305 -14.58 11.10 -2.39
N THR A 306 -14.58 10.66 -3.66
CA THR A 306 -13.97 11.41 -4.77
C THR A 306 -14.88 11.39 -5.99
N LYS A 307 -14.95 12.51 -6.71
CA LYS A 307 -15.68 12.62 -7.95
C LYS A 307 -14.96 13.60 -8.87
N GLY A 308 -14.79 13.24 -10.14
CA GLY A 308 -14.26 14.12 -11.17
C GLY A 308 -14.93 13.87 -12.51
N GLY A 309 -14.83 14.83 -13.41
CA GLY A 309 -15.26 14.73 -14.79
C GLY A 309 -14.14 14.28 -15.70
N ASP A 310 -14.26 14.61 -16.97
CA ASP A 310 -13.28 14.27 -17.99
C ASP A 310 -11.90 14.88 -17.69
N TYR A 311 -10.85 14.10 -17.92
CA TYR A 311 -9.48 14.62 -17.85
C TYR A 311 -9.13 15.44 -19.07
N HIS A 312 -8.18 16.37 -18.90
CA HIS A 312 -7.55 17.12 -19.99
C HIS A 312 -6.11 16.71 -20.18
N THR A 313 -5.70 16.53 -21.43
CA THR A 313 -4.29 16.55 -21.81
C THR A 313 -3.81 18.01 -21.86
N ALA A 314 -2.61 18.29 -22.33
CA ALA A 314 -2.17 19.65 -22.59
C ALA A 314 -3.00 20.33 -23.73
N ASP A 315 -3.57 19.56 -24.67
CA ASP A 315 -4.20 20.05 -25.90
C ASP A 315 -5.71 19.78 -25.99
N TYR A 316 -6.24 18.71 -25.39
CA TYR A 316 -7.60 18.27 -25.62
C TYR A 316 -8.21 17.52 -24.45
N VAL A 317 -9.54 17.41 -24.46
CA VAL A 317 -10.32 16.66 -23.45
C VAL A 317 -10.24 15.15 -23.75
N LEU A 318 -10.02 14.36 -22.72
CA LEU A 318 -10.15 12.91 -22.74
C LEU A 318 -11.59 12.53 -22.37
N ASN A 319 -12.45 12.49 -23.37
CA ASN A 319 -13.88 12.28 -23.12
C ASN A 319 -14.22 10.92 -22.51
N ASN A 320 -15.22 10.93 -21.62
CA ASN A 320 -15.70 9.77 -20.87
C ASN A 320 -14.66 9.18 -19.90
N THR A 321 -13.81 10.02 -19.32
CA THR A 321 -12.82 9.61 -18.33
C THR A 321 -13.20 10.02 -16.91
N GLY A 322 -14.43 10.46 -16.68
CA GLY A 322 -14.95 10.81 -15.36
C GLY A 322 -14.96 9.62 -14.41
N TYR A 323 -14.93 9.91 -13.12
CA TYR A 323 -14.90 8.90 -12.05
C TYR A 323 -15.71 9.30 -10.83
N ASN A 324 -16.13 8.30 -10.07
CA ASN A 324 -16.77 8.44 -8.76
C ASN A 324 -16.36 7.28 -7.86
N THR A 325 -15.84 7.59 -6.68
CA THR A 325 -15.36 6.59 -5.71
C THR A 325 -15.88 6.91 -4.32
N ILE A 326 -16.33 5.87 -3.60
CA ILE A 326 -16.78 5.94 -2.21
C ILE A 326 -16.10 4.80 -1.45
N SER A 327 -15.55 5.10 -0.29
CA SER A 327 -15.01 4.10 0.63
C SER A 327 -15.43 4.41 2.05
N LEU A 328 -15.75 3.34 2.80
CA LEU A 328 -15.99 3.40 4.23
C LEU A 328 -15.27 2.23 4.90
N SER A 329 -14.63 2.47 6.03
CA SER A 329 -14.04 1.42 6.84
C SER A 329 -14.23 1.65 8.33
N ALA A 330 -14.22 0.56 9.07
CA ALA A 330 -14.31 0.54 10.53
C ALA A 330 -13.31 -0.47 11.09
N LEU A 331 -12.59 -0.09 12.12
CA LEU A 331 -11.72 -0.95 12.89
C LEU A 331 -12.11 -0.83 14.36
N ALA A 332 -12.60 -1.91 14.96
CA ALA A 332 -12.91 -2.01 16.39
C ALA A 332 -11.95 -3.00 17.04
N GLY A 333 -11.57 -2.74 18.28
CA GLY A 333 -10.65 -3.60 19.00
C GLY A 333 -10.86 -3.62 20.49
N TRP A 334 -10.49 -4.75 21.08
CA TRP A 334 -10.40 -4.96 22.52
C TRP A 334 -9.03 -5.50 22.87
N GLN A 335 -8.38 -4.91 23.88
CA GLN A 335 -7.06 -5.30 24.34
C GLN A 335 -7.12 -5.68 25.83
N GLY A 336 -6.96 -6.97 26.11
CA GLY A 336 -6.77 -7.50 27.45
C GLY A 336 -5.29 -7.68 27.79
N LYS A 337 -4.99 -8.27 28.95
CA LYS A 337 -3.61 -8.47 29.41
C LYS A 337 -2.80 -9.41 28.50
N LYS A 338 -3.41 -10.47 27.97
CA LYS A 338 -2.75 -11.48 27.14
C LYS A 338 -3.44 -11.70 25.79
N LEU A 339 -4.59 -11.11 25.58
CA LEU A 339 -5.41 -11.33 24.42
C LEU A 339 -5.82 -9.98 23.83
N THR A 340 -5.62 -9.82 22.52
CA THR A 340 -6.13 -8.68 21.75
C THR A 340 -7.00 -9.21 20.63
N ALA A 341 -8.20 -8.68 20.51
CA ALA A 341 -9.13 -9.00 19.42
C ALA A 341 -9.44 -7.75 18.61
N THR A 342 -9.41 -7.85 17.30
CA THR A 342 -9.78 -6.76 16.40
C THR A 342 -10.73 -7.25 15.31
N LEU A 343 -11.65 -6.37 14.94
CA LEU A 343 -12.56 -6.55 13.81
C LEU A 343 -12.40 -5.37 12.86
N PHE A 344 -12.03 -5.66 11.61
CA PHE A 344 -11.93 -4.70 10.52
C PHE A 344 -13.02 -5.00 9.48
N SER A 345 -13.65 -3.95 8.98
CA SER A 345 -14.60 -4.04 7.87
C SER A 345 -14.40 -2.85 6.95
N SER A 346 -14.47 -3.08 5.64
CA SER A 346 -14.45 -2.00 4.65
C SER A 346 -15.36 -2.31 3.47
N ILE A 347 -15.89 -1.25 2.88
CA ILE A 347 -16.60 -1.26 1.61
C ILE A 347 -15.99 -0.20 0.72
N TYR A 348 -15.71 -0.57 -0.52
CA TYR A 348 -15.18 0.29 -1.57
C TYR A 348 -16.06 0.17 -2.80
N TYR A 349 -16.46 1.30 -3.37
CA TYR A 349 -17.20 1.37 -4.61
C TYR A 349 -16.52 2.37 -5.54
N GLN A 350 -16.31 1.97 -6.79
CA GLN A 350 -15.77 2.83 -7.84
C GLN A 350 -16.56 2.65 -9.13
N ARG A 351 -16.80 3.76 -9.83
CA ARG A 351 -17.24 3.80 -11.21
C ARG A 351 -16.32 4.72 -12.00
N SER A 352 -15.74 4.22 -13.09
CA SER A 352 -14.79 4.95 -13.94
C SER A 352 -15.17 4.80 -15.39
N GLY A 353 -15.26 5.91 -16.08
CA GLY A 353 -15.43 5.94 -17.53
C GLY A 353 -14.18 5.43 -18.26
N ILE A 354 -14.36 4.88 -19.44
CA ILE A 354 -13.31 4.43 -20.34
C ILE A 354 -13.33 5.35 -21.57
N TYR A 355 -12.15 5.76 -21.99
CA TYR A 355 -11.97 6.71 -23.07
C TYR A 355 -12.62 6.25 -24.39
N TYR A 356 -13.48 7.09 -24.99
CA TYR A 356 -14.25 6.73 -26.17
C TYR A 356 -13.44 6.47 -27.44
N ALA A 357 -12.33 7.17 -27.63
CA ALA A 357 -11.59 7.13 -28.87
C ALA A 357 -10.80 5.81 -29.08
N SER A 358 -10.83 4.90 -28.11
CA SER A 358 -10.29 3.55 -28.26
C SER A 358 -11.19 2.64 -29.12
N LYS A 359 -12.47 3.02 -29.33
CA LYS A 359 -13.41 2.23 -30.12
C LYS A 359 -13.42 2.63 -31.59
N ILE A 360 -12.86 1.80 -32.43
CA ILE A 360 -12.76 2.02 -33.87
C ILE A 360 -13.29 0.78 -34.62
N SER A 361 -14.23 0.99 -35.55
CA SER A 361 -14.94 -0.08 -36.24
C SER A 361 -14.24 -0.60 -37.50
N ASP A 362 -13.36 0.20 -38.07
CA ASP A 362 -12.66 -0.07 -39.32
C ASP A 362 -11.16 -0.23 -39.12
N LEU A 363 -10.53 -1.22 -39.75
CA LEU A 363 -9.11 -1.51 -39.55
C LEU A 363 -8.21 -0.38 -40.06
N ALA A 364 -8.56 0.24 -41.20
CA ALA A 364 -7.76 1.33 -41.74
C ALA A 364 -7.80 2.56 -40.83
N GLN A 365 -8.98 2.86 -40.26
CA GLN A 365 -9.12 3.91 -39.24
C GLN A 365 -8.35 3.58 -37.97
N LEU A 366 -8.31 2.32 -37.56
CA LEU A 366 -7.53 1.89 -36.39
C LEU A 366 -6.04 2.09 -36.62
N ILE A 367 -5.52 1.67 -37.76
CA ILE A 367 -4.11 1.88 -38.13
C ILE A 367 -3.79 3.38 -38.19
N LYS A 368 -4.63 4.17 -38.87
CA LYS A 368 -4.50 5.63 -38.92
C LYS A 368 -4.50 6.25 -37.53
N ARG A 369 -5.31 5.73 -36.61
CA ARG A 369 -5.34 6.18 -35.20
C ARG A 369 -4.01 5.90 -34.51
N PHE A 370 -3.41 4.73 -34.71
CA PHE A 370 -2.11 4.41 -34.14
C PHE A 370 -1.01 5.32 -34.69
N GLU A 371 -1.02 5.58 -36.02
CA GLU A 371 -0.09 6.52 -36.65
C GLU A 371 -0.26 7.95 -36.09
N TYR A 372 -1.50 8.39 -35.87
CA TYR A 372 -1.81 9.71 -35.37
C TYR A 372 -1.54 9.84 -33.86
N GLY A 373 -1.73 8.76 -33.13
CA GLY A 373 -1.46 8.65 -31.69
C GLY A 373 -2.29 9.60 -30.81
N ARG A 374 -3.38 10.17 -31.34
CA ARG A 374 -4.30 11.10 -30.66
C ARG A 374 -5.71 11.01 -31.25
N PRO A 375 -6.76 11.48 -30.54
CA PRO A 375 -8.11 11.49 -31.11
C PRO A 375 -8.18 12.34 -32.39
N ASP A 376 -9.12 11.98 -33.27
CA ASP A 376 -9.53 12.86 -34.31
C ASP A 376 -10.19 14.12 -33.71
N PRO A 377 -9.74 15.34 -34.05
CA PRO A 377 -10.28 16.58 -33.46
C PRO A 377 -11.80 16.68 -33.52
N GLU A 378 -12.45 16.19 -34.58
CA GLU A 378 -13.91 16.21 -34.75
C GLU A 378 -14.63 15.29 -33.73
N THR A 379 -13.94 14.32 -33.12
CA THR A 379 -14.50 13.40 -32.14
C THR A 379 -14.35 13.90 -30.72
N VAL A 380 -13.54 14.93 -30.48
CA VAL A 380 -13.32 15.52 -29.15
C VAL A 380 -14.53 16.38 -28.79
N LYS A 381 -15.13 16.09 -27.65
CA LYS A 381 -16.30 16.81 -27.11
C LYS A 381 -15.88 17.73 -25.98
N GLU A 382 -16.78 18.60 -25.59
CA GLU A 382 -16.62 19.43 -24.38
C GLU A 382 -16.52 18.57 -23.12
N PHE A 383 -15.97 19.15 -22.06
CA PHE A 383 -15.86 18.57 -20.74
C PHE A 383 -17.21 18.12 -20.17
N SER A 384 -17.27 16.94 -19.55
CA SER A 384 -18.47 16.39 -18.92
C SER A 384 -18.16 15.65 -17.63
N TYR A 385 -19.13 15.63 -16.72
CA TYR A 385 -19.16 14.73 -15.54
C TYR A 385 -19.93 13.43 -15.81
N GLU A 386 -20.53 13.31 -16.97
CA GLU A 386 -21.38 12.17 -17.30
C GLU A 386 -20.51 10.98 -17.71
N ILE A 387 -20.77 9.84 -17.08
CA ILE A 387 -20.09 8.56 -17.39
C ILE A 387 -21.07 7.70 -18.16
N LYS A 388 -20.76 7.47 -19.45
CA LYS A 388 -21.51 6.62 -20.39
C LYS A 388 -20.74 5.34 -20.68
N PRO A 389 -21.38 4.29 -21.24
CA PRO A 389 -20.63 3.18 -21.81
C PRO A 389 -19.66 3.67 -22.92
N PRO A 390 -18.39 3.19 -22.93
CA PRO A 390 -17.84 2.17 -22.05
C PRO A 390 -17.46 2.73 -20.66
N PHE A 391 -17.72 1.96 -19.61
CA PHE A 391 -17.27 2.24 -18.24
C PHE A 391 -17.15 0.95 -17.43
N GLN A 392 -16.37 0.99 -16.36
CA GLN A 392 -16.28 -0.05 -15.34
C GLN A 392 -16.92 0.42 -14.04
N GLN A 393 -17.51 -0.51 -13.31
CA GLN A 393 -17.82 -0.29 -11.89
C GLN A 393 -17.48 -1.52 -11.05
N SER A 394 -16.96 -1.27 -9.85
CA SER A 394 -16.60 -2.32 -8.92
C SER A 394 -17.09 -2.00 -7.52
N GLN A 395 -17.43 -3.03 -6.79
CA GLN A 395 -17.72 -2.98 -5.36
C GLN A 395 -16.89 -4.05 -4.67
N HIS A 396 -16.17 -3.67 -3.63
CA HIS A 396 -15.34 -4.58 -2.85
C HIS A 396 -15.66 -4.46 -1.38
N VAL A 397 -16.00 -5.59 -0.77
CA VAL A 397 -16.26 -5.70 0.68
C VAL A 397 -15.17 -6.56 1.28
N THR A 398 -14.57 -6.10 2.38
CA THR A 398 -13.61 -6.87 3.18
C THR A 398 -14.06 -6.91 4.63
N MET A 399 -14.02 -8.08 5.24
CA MET A 399 -14.18 -8.28 6.67
C MET A 399 -13.00 -9.10 7.20
N LYS A 400 -12.43 -8.71 8.34
CA LYS A 400 -11.34 -9.42 9.00
C LYS A 400 -11.52 -9.43 10.50
N GLY A 401 -11.48 -10.62 11.09
CA GLY A 401 -11.31 -10.83 12.52
C GLY A 401 -9.87 -11.27 12.81
N GLU A 402 -9.22 -10.67 13.78
CA GLU A 402 -7.86 -11.04 14.21
C GLU A 402 -7.83 -11.22 15.72
N LEU A 403 -7.22 -12.30 16.16
CA LEU A 403 -7.00 -12.63 17.55
C LEU A 403 -5.50 -12.80 17.80
N LYS A 404 -4.93 -11.98 18.66
CA LYS A 404 -3.52 -12.05 19.09
C LYS A 404 -3.49 -12.52 20.52
N TRP A 405 -2.90 -13.70 20.75
CA TRP A 405 -2.74 -14.29 22.05
C TRP A 405 -1.27 -14.31 22.45
N GLU A 406 -0.95 -13.59 23.54
CA GLU A 406 0.33 -13.67 24.21
C GLU A 406 0.31 -14.86 25.17
N ILE A 407 0.80 -16.02 24.71
CA ILE A 407 0.89 -17.24 25.52
C ILE A 407 1.82 -16.98 26.70
N ASN A 408 2.97 -16.39 26.40
CA ASN A 408 3.94 -15.86 27.36
C ASN A 408 4.81 -14.78 26.66
N PRO A 409 5.72 -14.04 27.35
CA PRO A 409 6.49 -12.95 26.71
C PRO A 409 7.33 -13.35 25.49
N ASN A 410 7.61 -14.64 25.33
CA ASN A 410 8.40 -15.15 24.23
C ASN A 410 7.58 -15.85 23.12
N HIS A 411 6.32 -16.19 23.36
CA HIS A 411 5.47 -16.93 22.44
C HIS A 411 4.14 -16.24 22.21
N HIS A 412 3.84 -15.93 20.98
CA HIS A 412 2.59 -15.30 20.55
C HIS A 412 1.92 -16.15 19.46
N LEU A 413 0.61 -16.22 19.50
CA LEU A 413 -0.21 -16.84 18.46
C LEU A 413 -1.17 -15.80 17.88
N ASN A 414 -1.14 -15.62 16.57
CA ASN A 414 -2.07 -14.76 15.84
C ASN A 414 -2.96 -15.62 14.95
N LEU A 415 -4.27 -15.49 15.10
CA LEU A 415 -5.27 -16.14 14.26
C LEU A 415 -6.00 -15.05 13.49
N THR A 416 -6.15 -15.23 12.19
CA THR A 416 -6.85 -14.29 11.31
C THR A 416 -7.85 -15.04 10.46
N LEU A 417 -9.10 -14.56 10.47
CA LEU A 417 -10.14 -14.95 9.55
C LEU A 417 -10.51 -13.77 8.69
N SER A 418 -10.59 -13.92 7.38
CA SER A 418 -11.07 -12.87 6.51
C SER A 418 -12.02 -13.37 5.43
N PHE A 419 -12.92 -12.48 5.06
CA PHE A 419 -13.87 -12.64 3.97
C PHE A 419 -13.77 -11.45 3.04
N GLN A 420 -13.78 -11.69 1.73
CA GLN A 420 -13.87 -10.66 0.71
C GLN A 420 -14.95 -11.04 -0.31
N GLU A 421 -15.71 -10.04 -0.76
CA GLU A 421 -16.60 -10.14 -1.90
C GLU A 421 -16.26 -8.99 -2.86
N ASN A 422 -15.94 -9.33 -4.09
CA ASN A 422 -15.73 -8.37 -5.16
C ASN A 422 -16.79 -8.58 -6.24
N LEU A 423 -17.55 -7.54 -6.53
CA LEU A 423 -18.48 -7.47 -7.64
C LEU A 423 -17.92 -6.50 -8.67
N ARG A 424 -17.76 -6.98 -9.91
CA ARG A 424 -17.28 -6.16 -11.03
C ARG A 424 -18.23 -6.23 -12.20
N GLN A 425 -18.52 -5.08 -12.76
CA GLN A 425 -19.35 -4.94 -13.95
C GLN A 425 -18.64 -4.04 -14.97
N GLU A 426 -18.59 -4.52 -16.22
CA GLU A 426 -18.03 -3.76 -17.33
C GLU A 426 -19.10 -3.54 -18.39
N PHE A 427 -19.20 -2.32 -18.85
CA PHE A 427 -20.19 -1.88 -19.81
C PHE A 427 -19.52 -1.42 -21.08
N GLU A 428 -20.03 -1.85 -22.21
CA GLU A 428 -19.47 -1.55 -23.50
C GLU A 428 -20.51 -0.87 -24.40
N ASN A 429 -20.04 -0.06 -25.31
CA ASN A 429 -20.89 0.59 -26.30
C ASN A 429 -21.29 -0.41 -27.38
N ARG A 430 -22.56 -0.78 -27.49
CA ARG A 430 -23.06 -1.79 -28.42
C ARG A 430 -23.92 -1.19 -29.53
N LYS A 431 -24.04 -1.89 -30.69
CA LYS A 431 -24.87 -1.43 -31.82
C LYS A 431 -26.32 -1.13 -31.41
N LYS A 432 -26.90 -1.97 -30.53
CA LYS A 432 -28.20 -1.67 -29.93
C LYS A 432 -27.95 -0.86 -28.65
N THR A 433 -28.22 0.42 -28.67
CA THR A 433 -27.95 1.37 -27.57
C THR A 433 -28.51 0.90 -26.22
N GLN A 434 -29.69 0.28 -26.22
CA GLN A 434 -30.27 -0.28 -24.99
C GLN A 434 -29.42 -1.40 -24.36
N TRP A 435 -28.65 -2.13 -25.18
CA TRP A 435 -27.75 -3.18 -24.68
C TRP A 435 -26.45 -2.63 -24.10
N SER A 436 -26.08 -1.42 -24.40
CA SER A 436 -24.90 -0.77 -23.81
C SER A 436 -25.03 -0.57 -22.29
N TRP A 437 -26.24 -0.59 -21.75
CA TRP A 437 -26.53 -0.50 -20.32
C TRP A 437 -26.73 -1.88 -19.64
N ILE A 438 -26.54 -2.95 -20.38
CA ILE A 438 -26.42 -4.30 -19.84
C ILE A 438 -24.93 -4.60 -19.71
N PRO A 439 -24.42 -5.00 -18.53
CA PRO A 439 -23.00 -5.28 -18.40
C PRO A 439 -22.57 -6.34 -19.43
N MET A 440 -21.42 -6.12 -20.04
CA MET A 440 -20.76 -7.11 -20.89
C MET A 440 -20.13 -8.21 -20.03
N GLN A 441 -19.58 -7.81 -18.89
CA GLN A 441 -19.06 -8.69 -17.86
C GLN A 441 -19.78 -8.38 -16.55
N ASP A 442 -20.20 -9.40 -15.82
CA ASP A 442 -20.82 -9.28 -14.49
C ASP A 442 -20.29 -10.41 -13.61
N LEU A 443 -19.21 -10.11 -12.88
CA LEU A 443 -18.38 -11.05 -12.16
C LEU A 443 -18.52 -10.84 -10.65
N MET A 444 -18.62 -11.94 -9.91
CA MET A 444 -18.53 -11.93 -8.45
C MET A 444 -17.47 -12.93 -7.97
N LEU A 445 -16.46 -12.43 -7.26
CA LEU A 445 -15.44 -13.23 -6.60
C LEU A 445 -15.65 -13.19 -5.10
N LYS A 446 -15.83 -14.34 -4.48
CA LYS A 446 -15.80 -14.52 -3.04
C LYS A 446 -14.50 -15.18 -2.62
N THR A 447 -13.94 -14.71 -1.52
CA THR A 447 -12.70 -15.25 -0.96
C THR A 447 -12.85 -15.41 0.55
N TYR A 448 -12.55 -16.58 1.04
CA TYR A 448 -12.49 -16.94 2.45
C TYR A 448 -11.06 -17.31 2.80
N LYS A 449 -10.50 -16.71 3.84
CA LYS A 449 -9.12 -16.96 4.22
C LYS A 449 -8.99 -17.19 5.72
N PHE A 450 -8.14 -18.17 6.06
CA PHE A 450 -7.70 -18.43 7.42
C PHE A 450 -6.18 -18.44 7.47
N ASP A 451 -5.60 -17.64 8.37
CA ASP A 451 -4.17 -17.65 8.67
C ASP A 451 -3.96 -17.93 10.16
N ALA A 452 -2.99 -18.76 10.47
CA ALA A 452 -2.48 -18.94 11.83
C ALA A 452 -0.97 -18.71 11.82
N LEU A 453 -0.47 -17.86 12.72
CA LEU A 453 0.93 -17.49 12.85
C LEU A 453 1.38 -17.65 14.31
N TRP A 454 2.31 -18.56 14.51
CA TRP A 454 3.04 -18.66 15.76
C TRP A 454 4.37 -17.91 15.66
N GLN A 455 4.65 -17.07 16.66
CA GLN A 455 5.89 -16.30 16.77
C GLN A 455 6.59 -16.66 18.07
N ALA A 456 7.88 -16.95 17.97
CA ALA A 456 8.71 -17.31 19.12
C ALA A 456 9.98 -16.47 19.17
N LYS A 457 10.40 -16.10 20.40
CA LYS A 457 11.66 -15.42 20.67
C LYS A 457 12.56 -16.34 21.48
N TRP A 458 13.81 -16.44 21.08
CA TRP A 458 14.81 -17.30 21.71
C TRP A 458 15.98 -16.45 22.21
N LYS A 459 16.53 -16.80 23.38
CA LYS A 459 17.68 -16.04 23.94
C LYS A 459 18.95 -16.24 23.12
N LEU A 460 19.15 -17.46 22.57
CA LEU A 460 20.32 -17.80 21.77
C LEU A 460 20.31 -16.94 20.49
N TRP A 461 21.38 -16.19 20.25
CA TRP A 461 21.58 -15.28 19.09
C TRP A 461 20.40 -14.34 18.84
N LYS A 462 19.64 -14.00 19.89
CA LYS A 462 18.41 -13.21 19.80
C LYS A 462 17.48 -13.69 18.67
N MET A 463 17.38 -15.00 18.52
CA MET A 463 16.60 -15.59 17.43
C MET A 463 15.12 -15.30 17.58
N THR A 464 14.47 -15.13 16.45
CA THR A 464 13.00 -15.09 16.33
C THR A 464 12.54 -16.06 15.26
N THR A 465 11.46 -16.75 15.52
CA THR A 465 10.85 -17.70 14.59
C THR A 465 9.41 -17.30 14.35
N ASP A 466 9.04 -17.17 13.09
CA ASP A 466 7.66 -17.09 12.63
C ASP A 466 7.32 -18.40 11.90
N ALA A 467 6.35 -19.16 12.37
CA ALA A 467 5.83 -20.35 11.67
C ALA A 467 4.33 -20.16 11.45
N GLY A 468 3.87 -20.35 10.24
CA GLY A 468 2.49 -20.08 9.92
C GLY A 468 1.91 -21.00 8.84
N ILE A 469 0.58 -21.09 8.87
CA ILE A 469 -0.22 -21.73 7.83
C ILE A 469 -1.21 -20.73 7.28
N SER A 470 -1.53 -20.86 6.00
CA SER A 470 -2.52 -20.03 5.32
C SER A 470 -3.39 -20.90 4.42
N ASN A 471 -4.71 -20.71 4.49
CA ASN A 471 -5.68 -21.39 3.65
C ASN A 471 -6.57 -20.34 2.99
N THR A 472 -6.77 -20.44 1.69
CA THR A 472 -7.62 -19.53 0.91
C THR A 472 -8.54 -20.33 0.02
N TYR A 473 -9.84 -20.13 0.16
CA TYR A 473 -10.85 -20.65 -0.75
C TYR A 473 -11.47 -19.50 -1.53
N GLN A 474 -11.56 -19.66 -2.86
CA GLN A 474 -12.09 -18.67 -3.78
C GLN A 474 -13.16 -19.28 -4.66
N GLU A 475 -14.19 -18.51 -4.95
CA GLU A 475 -15.26 -18.87 -5.86
C GLU A 475 -15.61 -17.68 -6.75
N ASN A 476 -15.51 -17.89 -8.06
CA ASN A 476 -15.89 -16.90 -9.06
C ASN A 476 -17.19 -17.34 -9.74
N PHE A 477 -18.12 -16.42 -9.82
CA PHE A 477 -19.41 -16.61 -10.45
C PHE A 477 -19.71 -15.52 -11.45
N ASN A 478 -20.08 -15.89 -12.68
CA ASN A 478 -20.53 -15.00 -13.72
C ASN A 478 -22.04 -14.90 -13.71
N TYR A 479 -22.59 -13.71 -13.51
CA TYR A 479 -24.03 -13.50 -13.57
C TYR A 479 -24.55 -13.64 -15.01
N PRO A 480 -25.66 -14.38 -15.21
CA PRO A 480 -26.26 -14.54 -16.53
C PRO A 480 -26.95 -13.26 -17.01
N GLY A 481 -27.14 -13.12 -18.29
CA GLY A 481 -27.88 -12.00 -18.90
C GLY A 481 -27.02 -10.97 -19.62
N THR A 482 -25.70 -11.10 -19.60
CA THR A 482 -24.73 -10.20 -20.23
C THR A 482 -24.81 -10.16 -21.76
N LYS A 483 -25.51 -11.13 -22.40
CA LYS A 483 -25.62 -11.26 -23.84
C LYS A 483 -24.29 -11.54 -24.55
N GLN A 484 -23.30 -11.94 -23.80
CA GLN A 484 -21.98 -12.39 -24.29
C GLN A 484 -21.46 -13.51 -23.38
N PRO A 485 -20.59 -14.39 -23.87
CA PRO A 485 -19.85 -15.32 -23.04
C PRO A 485 -19.00 -14.58 -22.01
N ALA A 486 -18.77 -15.23 -20.88
CA ALA A 486 -17.93 -14.68 -19.84
C ALA A 486 -16.47 -14.55 -20.32
N PHE A 487 -15.82 -13.43 -20.01
CA PHE A 487 -14.42 -13.19 -20.32
C PHE A 487 -13.50 -14.18 -19.59
N VAL A 488 -13.79 -14.44 -18.31
CA VAL A 488 -13.18 -15.52 -17.54
C VAL A 488 -14.25 -16.50 -17.09
N PRO A 489 -13.96 -17.80 -17.02
CA PRO A 489 -14.95 -18.83 -16.64
C PRO A 489 -15.32 -18.76 -15.16
N ASN A 490 -16.34 -19.49 -14.78
CA ASN A 490 -16.58 -19.82 -13.39
C ASN A 490 -15.47 -20.74 -12.87
N PHE A 491 -15.05 -20.52 -11.63
CA PHE A 491 -14.07 -21.40 -10.98
C PHE A 491 -14.25 -21.45 -9.47
N ALA A 492 -13.81 -22.55 -8.89
CA ALA A 492 -13.56 -22.69 -7.47
C ALA A 492 -12.09 -23.07 -7.27
N ALA A 493 -11.41 -22.42 -6.33
CA ALA A 493 -9.99 -22.67 -6.08
C ALA A 493 -9.70 -22.74 -4.57
N LEU A 494 -8.92 -23.75 -4.19
CA LEU A 494 -8.36 -23.88 -2.84
C LEU A 494 -6.84 -23.75 -2.90
N SER A 495 -6.30 -22.85 -2.10
CA SER A 495 -4.86 -22.67 -1.92
C SER A 495 -4.51 -22.91 -0.46
N MET A 496 -3.48 -23.69 -0.20
CA MET A 496 -2.97 -23.93 1.14
C MET A 496 -1.45 -23.77 1.13
N GLY A 497 -0.91 -23.21 2.21
CA GLY A 497 0.54 -23.06 2.34
C GLY A 497 0.98 -23.05 3.80
N GLY A 498 2.18 -23.59 4.02
CA GLY A 498 2.87 -23.54 5.31
C GLY A 498 4.22 -22.87 5.15
N TYR A 499 4.60 -22.03 6.10
CA TYR A 499 5.88 -21.32 6.04
C TYR A 499 6.57 -21.27 7.40
N PHE A 500 7.89 -21.09 7.30
CA PHE A 500 8.80 -20.90 8.41
C PHE A 500 9.77 -19.78 8.06
N LEU A 501 9.92 -18.81 8.96
CA LEU A 501 10.88 -17.72 8.83
C LEU A 501 11.66 -17.59 10.13
N HIS A 502 12.95 -17.84 10.05
CA HIS A 502 13.86 -17.81 11.18
C HIS A 502 14.85 -16.66 11.03
N LYS A 503 14.98 -15.81 12.04
CA LYS A 503 15.91 -14.69 12.08
C LYS A 503 16.88 -14.86 13.23
N ALA A 504 18.14 -14.48 13.03
CA ALA A 504 19.18 -14.52 14.02
C ALA A 504 20.09 -13.30 13.95
N GLU A 505 20.63 -12.87 15.10
CA GLU A 505 21.58 -11.76 15.23
C GLU A 505 22.92 -12.27 15.72
N PHE A 506 23.97 -12.06 14.95
CA PHE A 506 25.36 -12.42 15.24
C PHE A 506 26.21 -11.13 15.33
N GLY A 507 26.05 -10.40 16.43
CA GLY A 507 26.71 -9.10 16.57
C GLY A 507 26.23 -8.08 15.52
N LYS A 508 27.11 -7.71 14.57
CA LYS A 508 26.81 -6.79 13.47
C LYS A 508 26.11 -7.45 12.27
N LEU A 509 26.05 -8.78 12.24
CA LEU A 509 25.41 -9.54 11.19
C LEU A 509 24.02 -9.99 11.63
N GLN A 510 23.01 -9.70 10.84
CA GLN A 510 21.66 -10.25 10.98
C GLN A 510 21.36 -11.11 9.77
N CYS A 511 20.75 -12.28 9.99
CA CYS A 511 20.35 -13.20 8.94
C CYS A 511 18.89 -13.58 9.10
N ALA A 512 18.21 -13.84 7.98
CA ALA A 512 16.88 -14.45 7.97
C ALA A 512 16.84 -15.56 6.91
N LEU A 513 16.38 -16.73 7.31
CA LEU A 513 16.10 -17.86 6.44
C LEU A 513 14.60 -18.11 6.44
N GLY A 514 14.00 -18.07 5.26
CA GLY A 514 12.58 -18.34 5.05
C GLY A 514 12.39 -19.53 4.12
N MET A 515 11.38 -20.35 4.42
CA MET A 515 10.95 -21.48 3.60
C MET A 515 9.43 -21.53 3.59
N ARG A 516 8.84 -21.85 2.45
CA ARG A 516 7.39 -22.00 2.28
C ARG A 516 7.09 -23.03 1.21
N TYR A 517 6.06 -23.81 1.46
CA TYR A 517 5.47 -24.69 0.46
C TYR A 517 4.00 -24.34 0.29
N ASP A 518 3.58 -24.17 -0.96
CA ASP A 518 2.19 -23.89 -1.31
C ASP A 518 1.70 -24.89 -2.37
N PHE A 519 0.40 -25.18 -2.30
CA PHE A 519 -0.31 -25.80 -3.40
C PHE A 519 -1.63 -25.05 -3.68
N ARG A 520 -2.07 -25.10 -4.92
CA ARG A 520 -3.33 -24.55 -5.39
C ARG A 520 -4.01 -25.57 -6.29
N VAL A 521 -5.25 -25.90 -5.97
CA VAL A 521 -6.15 -26.68 -6.83
C VAL A 521 -7.26 -25.78 -7.34
N MET A 522 -7.67 -25.97 -8.57
CA MET A 522 -8.68 -25.14 -9.21
C MET A 522 -9.55 -26.01 -10.13
N SER A 523 -10.87 -25.96 -9.95
CA SER A 523 -11.87 -26.51 -10.86
C SER A 523 -12.46 -25.34 -11.66
N VAL A 524 -12.49 -25.48 -12.97
CA VAL A 524 -12.84 -24.40 -13.90
C VAL A 524 -13.86 -24.92 -14.91
N ASN A 525 -14.97 -24.22 -15.08
CA ASN A 525 -15.97 -24.56 -16.05
C ASN A 525 -16.40 -23.35 -16.89
N GLY A 526 -16.58 -23.55 -18.18
CA GLY A 526 -16.89 -22.46 -19.12
C GLY A 526 -17.11 -22.95 -20.53
N TYR A 527 -17.02 -22.00 -21.49
CA TYR A 527 -17.21 -22.26 -22.91
C TYR A 527 -15.96 -21.87 -23.69
N SER A 528 -15.50 -22.76 -24.58
CA SER A 528 -14.22 -22.62 -25.30
C SER A 528 -14.26 -21.63 -26.47
N SER A 529 -15.42 -21.31 -27.01
CA SER A 529 -15.54 -20.48 -28.21
C SER A 529 -16.87 -19.74 -28.25
N LEU A 530 -16.82 -18.51 -28.76
CA LEU A 530 -18.01 -17.70 -29.08
C LEU A 530 -18.88 -18.28 -30.18
N SER A 531 -18.31 -19.01 -31.13
CA SER A 531 -19.02 -19.57 -32.29
C SER A 531 -19.58 -20.96 -32.03
N ASN A 532 -18.92 -21.78 -31.24
CA ASN A 532 -19.30 -23.19 -31.04
C ASN A 532 -19.87 -23.50 -29.66
N TYR A 533 -19.73 -22.60 -28.70
CA TYR A 533 -20.22 -22.76 -27.32
C TYR A 533 -19.91 -24.14 -26.69
N THR A 534 -18.71 -24.67 -27.01
CA THR A 534 -18.29 -25.97 -26.47
C THR A 534 -17.99 -25.84 -24.99
N TYR A 535 -18.81 -26.47 -24.17
CA TYR A 535 -18.60 -26.52 -22.74
C TYR A 535 -17.37 -27.34 -22.40
N TYR A 536 -16.62 -26.87 -21.39
CA TYR A 536 -15.50 -27.58 -20.80
C TYR A 536 -15.57 -27.54 -19.29
N ASP A 537 -15.07 -28.60 -18.67
CA ASP A 537 -14.79 -28.72 -17.25
C ASP A 537 -13.32 -29.13 -17.13
N ASP A 538 -12.52 -28.31 -16.45
CA ASP A 538 -11.07 -28.49 -16.38
C ASP A 538 -10.61 -28.43 -14.93
N PHE A 539 -9.55 -29.19 -14.62
CA PHE A 539 -8.95 -29.24 -13.28
C PHE A 539 -7.47 -28.92 -13.39
N LYS A 540 -7.01 -27.98 -12.53
CA LYS A 540 -5.62 -27.58 -12.45
C LYS A 540 -5.07 -27.78 -11.04
N LEU A 541 -3.86 -28.33 -10.96
CA LEU A 541 -3.08 -28.47 -9.73
C LEU A 541 -1.72 -27.82 -9.93
N TYR A 542 -1.37 -26.90 -9.06
CA TYR A 542 -0.06 -26.27 -9.01
C TYR A 542 0.52 -26.40 -7.60
N SER A 543 1.78 -26.71 -7.50
CA SER A 543 2.49 -26.70 -6.22
C SER A 543 3.96 -26.36 -6.41
N ASN A 544 4.52 -25.65 -5.45
CA ASN A 544 5.94 -25.34 -5.50
C ASN A 544 6.47 -24.90 -4.12
N PHE A 545 7.78 -24.85 -4.04
CA PHE A 545 8.54 -24.43 -2.87
C PHE A 545 9.07 -23.00 -3.08
N THR A 546 9.06 -22.20 -2.03
CA THR A 546 9.67 -20.88 -1.98
C THR A 546 10.74 -20.87 -0.90
N MET A 547 11.88 -20.29 -1.18
CA MET A 547 12.98 -20.15 -0.23
C MET A 547 13.57 -18.76 -0.31
N SER A 548 14.04 -18.23 0.82
CA SER A 548 14.70 -16.94 0.88
C SER A 548 15.79 -16.88 1.93
N LEU A 549 16.89 -16.23 1.60
CA LEU A 549 17.97 -15.89 2.52
C LEU A 549 18.20 -14.37 2.46
N ALA A 550 18.03 -13.71 3.59
CA ALA A 550 18.34 -12.30 3.73
C ALA A 550 19.47 -12.10 4.73
N THR A 551 20.37 -11.20 4.41
CA THR A 551 21.48 -10.82 5.29
C THR A 551 21.57 -9.30 5.37
N HIS A 552 21.88 -8.80 6.56
CA HIS A 552 22.18 -7.40 6.81
C HIS A 552 23.45 -7.31 7.65
N TYR A 553 24.41 -6.55 7.19
CA TYR A 553 25.65 -6.33 7.91
C TYR A 553 25.86 -4.84 8.20
N GLN A 554 25.99 -4.49 9.47
CA GLN A 554 26.24 -3.12 9.92
C GLN A 554 27.74 -2.88 10.06
N PHE A 555 28.38 -2.28 9.05
CA PHE A 555 29.80 -1.93 9.09
C PHE A 555 30.10 -0.94 10.21
N SER A 556 29.25 0.11 10.31
CA SER A 556 29.33 1.16 11.31
C SER A 556 27.93 1.70 11.60
N ASP A 557 27.82 2.66 12.53
CA ASP A 557 26.54 3.35 12.80
C ASP A 557 25.97 4.09 11.58
N LYS A 558 26.83 4.39 10.61
CA LYS A 558 26.49 5.13 9.39
C LYS A 558 26.35 4.30 8.14
N TRP A 559 26.91 3.08 8.09
CA TRP A 559 26.94 2.23 6.91
C TRP A 559 26.40 0.85 7.20
N ASP A 560 25.46 0.42 6.38
CA ASP A 560 25.02 -0.97 6.33
C ASP A 560 24.98 -1.48 4.89
N ALA A 561 25.05 -2.81 4.75
CA ALA A 561 24.82 -3.49 3.49
C ALA A 561 23.80 -4.62 3.69
N ARG A 562 23.07 -4.91 2.64
CA ARG A 562 22.03 -5.95 2.60
C ARG A 562 22.18 -6.79 1.35
N ALA A 563 21.97 -8.06 1.51
CA ALA A 563 21.87 -8.99 0.41
C ALA A 563 20.66 -9.91 0.62
N ASN A 564 19.90 -10.11 -0.43
CA ASN A 564 18.76 -11.00 -0.44
C ASN A 564 18.86 -11.93 -1.64
N ILE A 565 18.72 -13.24 -1.37
CA ILE A 565 18.64 -14.27 -2.40
C ILE A 565 17.32 -14.99 -2.20
N GLY A 566 16.51 -15.12 -3.25
CA GLY A 566 15.19 -15.72 -3.15
C GLY A 566 14.85 -16.58 -4.35
N TRP A 567 14.12 -17.63 -4.06
CA TRP A 567 13.40 -18.45 -5.01
C TRP A 567 11.92 -18.31 -4.73
N SER A 568 11.14 -17.90 -5.72
CA SER A 568 9.72 -17.65 -5.61
C SER A 568 8.98 -18.22 -6.82
N TRP A 569 7.65 -18.38 -6.70
CA TRP A 569 6.85 -18.90 -7.78
C TRP A 569 5.44 -18.29 -7.76
N ARG A 570 4.73 -18.44 -8.86
CA ARG A 570 3.29 -18.24 -8.93
C ARG A 570 2.62 -19.22 -9.91
N PRO A 571 1.40 -19.67 -9.65
CA PRO A 571 0.60 -20.32 -10.67
C PRO A 571 0.11 -19.30 -11.70
N PRO A 572 -0.27 -19.73 -12.91
CA PRO A 572 -1.01 -18.88 -13.85
C PRO A 572 -2.34 -18.41 -13.24
N ASP A 573 -2.74 -17.20 -13.59
CA ASP A 573 -4.04 -16.66 -13.23
C ASP A 573 -5.16 -17.18 -14.15
N ILE A 574 -6.40 -17.04 -13.70
CA ILE A 574 -7.56 -17.53 -14.46
C ILE A 574 -7.70 -16.83 -15.83
N ASN A 575 -7.41 -15.53 -15.91
CA ASN A 575 -7.43 -14.79 -17.17
C ASN A 575 -6.29 -15.21 -18.10
N GLU A 576 -5.10 -15.49 -17.59
CA GLU A 576 -3.96 -15.96 -18.38
C GLU A 576 -4.26 -17.32 -19.03
N LEU A 577 -4.98 -18.18 -18.31
CA LEU A 577 -5.34 -19.53 -18.79
C LEU A 577 -6.54 -19.53 -19.72
N TYR A 578 -7.57 -18.74 -19.42
CA TYR A 578 -8.91 -18.97 -20.02
C TYR A 578 -9.57 -17.72 -20.57
N ALA A 579 -8.96 -16.51 -20.45
CA ALA A 579 -9.57 -15.31 -21.00
C ALA A 579 -9.87 -15.46 -22.48
N ILE A 580 -11.05 -15.02 -22.88
CA ILE A 580 -11.43 -14.90 -24.30
C ILE A 580 -12.45 -13.79 -24.42
N GLY A 581 -12.06 -12.67 -25.03
CA GLY A 581 -13.00 -11.56 -25.21
C GLY A 581 -12.35 -10.20 -25.31
N LEU A 582 -13.24 -9.21 -25.42
CA LEU A 582 -12.88 -7.81 -25.43
C LEU A 582 -12.58 -7.33 -24.01
N GLN A 583 -11.48 -6.65 -23.82
CA GLN A 583 -11.08 -6.03 -22.56
C GLN A 583 -11.00 -4.51 -22.74
N ASP A 584 -11.57 -3.77 -21.77
CA ASP A 584 -11.61 -2.29 -21.71
C ASP A 584 -12.07 -1.62 -23.01
N GLY A 585 -12.84 -2.33 -23.82
CA GLY A 585 -13.32 -1.83 -25.12
C GLY A 585 -12.23 -1.54 -26.13
N SER A 586 -10.98 -1.91 -25.89
CA SER A 586 -9.85 -1.47 -26.69
C SER A 586 -9.03 -2.59 -27.35
N TYR A 587 -9.03 -3.81 -26.82
CA TYR A 587 -8.29 -4.93 -27.38
C TYR A 587 -8.92 -6.29 -27.01
N TRP A 588 -8.63 -7.29 -27.85
CA TRP A 588 -9.09 -8.66 -27.71
C TRP A 588 -8.03 -9.52 -27.04
N VAL A 589 -8.38 -10.25 -25.99
CA VAL A 589 -7.46 -11.11 -25.23
C VAL A 589 -7.78 -12.58 -25.46
N VAL A 590 -6.74 -13.40 -25.56
CA VAL A 590 -6.84 -14.86 -25.65
C VAL A 590 -5.87 -15.49 -24.64
N GLY A 591 -6.42 -16.26 -23.71
CA GLY A 591 -5.67 -17.07 -22.73
C GLY A 591 -5.07 -18.33 -23.33
N ASN A 592 -4.16 -18.96 -22.58
CA ASN A 592 -3.50 -20.20 -22.97
C ASN A 592 -3.62 -21.24 -21.83
N LYS A 593 -4.42 -22.29 -22.05
CA LYS A 593 -4.67 -23.34 -21.05
C LYS A 593 -3.43 -24.17 -20.68
N ASN A 594 -2.37 -24.11 -21.47
CA ASN A 594 -1.17 -24.91 -21.35
C ASN A 594 -0.06 -24.26 -20.52
N LEU A 595 -0.31 -23.07 -19.98
CA LEU A 595 0.67 -22.36 -19.18
C LEU A 595 1.05 -23.12 -17.91
N ALA A 596 2.35 -23.18 -17.65
CA ALA A 596 2.97 -23.71 -16.44
C ALA A 596 3.17 -22.61 -15.39
N SER A 597 3.48 -23.00 -14.17
CA SER A 597 3.84 -22.05 -13.10
C SER A 597 5.14 -21.33 -13.40
N GLU A 598 5.20 -20.04 -13.14
CA GLU A 598 6.45 -19.27 -13.14
C GLU A 598 7.33 -19.64 -11.94
N ARG A 599 8.63 -19.65 -12.16
CA ARG A 599 9.66 -19.85 -11.12
C ARG A 599 10.73 -18.78 -11.25
N GLY A 600 10.85 -17.95 -10.24
CA GLY A 600 11.77 -16.83 -10.21
C GLY A 600 12.92 -17.01 -9.24
N TYR A 601 14.12 -16.71 -9.68
CA TYR A 601 15.37 -16.68 -8.89
C TYR A 601 15.86 -15.25 -8.88
N LYS A 602 15.97 -14.63 -7.70
CA LYS A 602 16.28 -13.21 -7.54
C LYS A 602 17.42 -13.00 -6.56
N ILE A 603 18.33 -12.11 -6.93
CA ILE A 603 19.38 -11.57 -6.05
C ILE A 603 19.16 -10.06 -6.00
N VAL A 604 19.16 -9.50 -4.78
CA VAL A 604 19.11 -8.07 -4.54
C VAL A 604 20.23 -7.68 -3.61
N LEU A 605 21.03 -6.71 -4.02
CA LEU A 605 22.11 -6.14 -3.21
C LEU A 605 21.82 -4.66 -3.01
N GLY A 606 21.97 -4.19 -1.78
CA GLY A 606 21.78 -2.79 -1.43
C GLY A 606 22.72 -2.36 -0.32
N THR A 607 23.01 -1.08 -0.27
CA THR A 607 23.75 -0.47 0.83
C THR A 607 23.08 0.84 1.23
N LYS A 608 23.25 1.24 2.47
CA LYS A 608 22.75 2.51 2.94
C LYS A 608 23.80 3.24 3.76
N ASN A 609 24.06 4.47 3.36
CA ASN A 609 24.82 5.41 4.17
C ASN A 609 23.86 6.41 4.82
N ARG A 610 24.09 6.72 6.09
CA ARG A 610 23.31 7.70 6.88
C ARG A 610 24.24 8.64 7.62
N ASN A 611 24.33 9.87 7.16
CA ASN A 611 24.95 10.97 7.90
C ASN A 611 23.88 12.02 8.21
N THR A 612 24.18 12.96 9.07
CA THR A 612 23.27 14.05 9.43
C THR A 612 22.86 14.94 8.25
N TRP A 613 23.78 15.15 7.30
CA TRP A 613 23.60 16.03 6.15
C TRP A 613 23.46 15.29 4.81
N PHE A 614 23.77 13.97 4.79
CA PHE A 614 23.79 13.18 3.56
C PHE A 614 23.34 11.74 3.84
N SER A 615 22.52 11.17 2.95
CA SER A 615 22.14 9.78 2.95
C SER A 615 22.07 9.27 1.52
N VAL A 616 22.59 8.09 1.26
CA VAL A 616 22.47 7.43 -0.05
C VAL A 616 22.10 5.96 0.12
N GLU A 617 21.18 5.48 -0.72
CA GLU A 617 20.68 4.10 -0.70
C GLU A 617 20.58 3.57 -2.13
N PRO A 618 21.67 3.07 -2.73
CA PRO A 618 21.65 2.35 -3.99
C PRO A 618 21.23 0.90 -3.79
N SER A 619 20.57 0.35 -4.81
CA SER A 619 20.14 -1.03 -4.87
C SER A 619 20.27 -1.55 -6.31
N VAL A 620 20.71 -2.80 -6.45
CA VAL A 620 20.76 -3.51 -7.74
C VAL A 620 20.09 -4.86 -7.59
N PHE A 621 19.47 -5.31 -8.67
CA PHE A 621 18.84 -6.63 -8.70
C PHE A 621 19.17 -7.38 -9.98
N LEU A 622 19.21 -8.70 -9.86
CA LEU A 622 19.27 -9.65 -10.95
C LEU A 622 18.22 -10.72 -10.71
N GLN A 623 17.38 -10.98 -11.70
CA GLN A 623 16.30 -11.95 -11.62
C GLN A 623 16.24 -12.77 -12.93
N ARG A 624 16.15 -14.09 -12.80
CA ARG A 624 15.76 -15.02 -13.86
C ARG A 624 14.39 -15.56 -13.51
N ILE A 625 13.50 -15.63 -14.49
CA ILE A 625 12.19 -16.29 -14.33
C ILE A 625 12.04 -17.30 -15.44
N ASP A 626 11.92 -18.55 -15.05
CA ASP A 626 11.57 -19.63 -15.96
C ASP A 626 10.06 -19.63 -16.16
N SER A 627 9.63 -19.80 -17.42
CA SER A 627 8.23 -19.82 -17.81
C SER A 627 7.48 -18.53 -17.46
N TYR A 628 8.07 -17.36 -17.68
CA TYR A 628 7.44 -16.06 -17.46
C TYR A 628 6.23 -15.89 -18.38
N ILE A 629 5.07 -15.61 -17.83
CA ILE A 629 3.80 -15.45 -18.56
C ILE A 629 3.63 -13.98 -18.94
N TYR A 630 3.42 -13.72 -20.21
CA TYR A 630 3.16 -12.37 -20.72
C TYR A 630 2.17 -12.41 -21.89
N ASP A 631 1.51 -11.29 -22.12
CA ASP A 631 0.69 -11.08 -23.28
C ASP A 631 1.49 -10.33 -24.35
N HIS A 632 1.36 -10.75 -25.57
CA HIS A 632 1.95 -10.09 -26.74
C HIS A 632 0.94 -9.97 -27.87
N ILE A 633 1.22 -9.05 -28.80
CA ILE A 633 0.39 -8.87 -29.98
C ILE A 633 0.55 -10.06 -30.90
N GLY A 634 -0.56 -10.61 -31.41
CA GLY A 634 -0.57 -11.64 -32.41
C GLY A 634 0.12 -11.19 -33.69
N THR A 635 0.62 -12.14 -34.49
CA THR A 635 1.32 -11.87 -35.75
C THR A 635 0.45 -12.21 -36.96
N GLY A 636 0.72 -11.61 -38.13
CA GLY A 636 0.02 -11.88 -39.35
C GLY A 636 -1.50 -11.75 -39.24
N LYS A 637 -2.22 -12.83 -39.53
CA LYS A 637 -3.69 -12.86 -39.45
C LYS A 637 -4.23 -12.74 -38.03
N ASP A 638 -3.44 -13.08 -37.05
CA ASP A 638 -3.78 -13.04 -35.63
C ASP A 638 -3.51 -11.68 -34.98
N ARG A 639 -2.98 -10.69 -35.72
CA ARG A 639 -2.71 -9.34 -35.19
C ARG A 639 -3.97 -8.58 -34.77
N PHE A 640 -5.09 -8.84 -35.47
CA PHE A 640 -6.36 -8.17 -35.21
C PHE A 640 -7.50 -9.18 -35.14
N HIS A 641 -8.43 -8.93 -34.22
CA HIS A 641 -9.67 -9.68 -34.09
C HIS A 641 -10.85 -8.92 -34.70
N ASN A 642 -11.69 -9.63 -35.48
CA ASN A 642 -12.93 -9.10 -36.03
C ASN A 642 -14.08 -9.42 -35.07
N HIS A 643 -14.66 -8.41 -34.46
CA HIS A 643 -15.83 -8.55 -33.64
C HIS A 643 -17.00 -7.76 -34.21
N PRO A 644 -18.29 -8.14 -33.96
CA PRO A 644 -19.44 -7.39 -34.44
C PRO A 644 -19.46 -5.91 -34.07
N SER A 645 -18.79 -5.52 -32.97
CA SER A 645 -18.68 -4.14 -32.51
C SER A 645 -17.48 -3.37 -33.10
N GLY A 646 -16.54 -4.02 -33.79
CA GLY A 646 -15.39 -3.36 -34.38
C GLY A 646 -14.18 -4.27 -34.60
N LYS A 647 -13.06 -3.67 -34.94
CA LYS A 647 -11.73 -4.30 -35.10
C LYS A 647 -10.90 -3.98 -33.89
N TYR A 648 -10.21 -4.98 -33.38
CA TYR A 648 -9.42 -4.83 -32.14
C TYR A 648 -8.06 -5.46 -32.30
N PRO A 649 -6.97 -4.87 -31.75
CA PRO A 649 -5.70 -5.56 -31.60
C PRO A 649 -5.91 -6.84 -30.80
N LYS A 650 -5.25 -7.93 -31.16
CA LYS A 650 -5.37 -9.22 -30.48
C LYS A 650 -4.11 -9.50 -29.68
N PHE A 651 -4.26 -9.67 -28.39
CA PHE A 651 -3.22 -10.08 -27.46
C PHE A 651 -3.40 -11.54 -27.09
N ILE A 652 -2.31 -12.29 -27.05
CA ILE A 652 -2.27 -13.71 -26.78
C ILE A 652 -1.32 -13.94 -25.61
N TYR A 653 -1.77 -14.72 -24.63
CA TYR A 653 -0.90 -15.12 -23.51
C TYR A 653 0.02 -16.25 -23.94
N ASP A 654 1.31 -16.06 -23.65
CA ASP A 654 2.39 -17.03 -23.88
C ASP A 654 3.36 -17.01 -22.71
N GLN A 655 4.37 -17.89 -22.75
CA GLN A 655 5.37 -17.98 -21.70
C GLN A 655 6.75 -18.32 -22.24
N ASP A 656 7.77 -17.65 -21.72
CA ASP A 656 9.18 -17.81 -22.05
C ASP A 656 10.06 -17.66 -20.81
N ASP A 657 11.30 -18.11 -20.91
CA ASP A 657 12.32 -17.80 -19.90
C ASP A 657 12.78 -16.36 -20.10
N VAL A 658 12.89 -15.60 -19.00
CA VAL A 658 13.30 -14.20 -19.05
C VAL A 658 14.38 -13.86 -18.04
N LYS A 659 15.16 -12.83 -18.34
CA LYS A 659 16.17 -12.23 -17.46
C LYS A 659 15.82 -10.76 -17.25
N LEU A 660 15.70 -10.36 -15.98
CA LEU A 660 15.50 -8.98 -15.58
C LEU A 660 16.66 -8.54 -14.70
N TYR A 661 17.18 -7.35 -14.96
CA TYR A 661 18.23 -6.76 -14.14
C TYR A 661 18.14 -5.25 -14.18
N GLY A 662 18.58 -4.60 -13.11
CA GLY A 662 18.48 -3.18 -13.01
C GLY A 662 18.91 -2.67 -11.64
N GLY A 663 18.63 -1.41 -11.39
CA GLY A 663 18.93 -0.78 -10.14
C GLY A 663 18.09 0.45 -9.89
N ASP A 664 18.09 0.84 -8.63
CA ASP A 664 17.50 2.08 -8.15
C ASP A 664 18.45 2.76 -7.16
N ILE A 665 18.38 4.08 -7.07
CA ILE A 665 19.16 4.88 -6.14
C ILE A 665 18.31 6.02 -5.59
N GLU A 666 18.43 6.26 -4.29
CA GLU A 666 17.96 7.48 -3.66
C GLU A 666 19.10 8.14 -2.90
N ALA A 667 19.28 9.43 -3.12
CA ALA A 667 20.25 10.24 -2.40
C ALA A 667 19.56 11.46 -1.79
N THR A 668 19.74 11.68 -0.50
CA THR A 668 19.22 12.85 0.22
C THR A 668 20.39 13.70 0.71
N VAL A 669 20.34 14.98 0.43
CA VAL A 669 21.33 15.96 0.90
C VAL A 669 20.61 17.08 1.66
N LYS A 670 21.09 17.38 2.86
CA LYS A 670 20.57 18.43 3.74
C LYS A 670 21.67 19.47 4.02
N PRO A 671 21.89 20.44 3.11
CA PRO A 671 22.93 21.46 3.31
C PRO A 671 22.70 22.30 4.57
N THR A 672 21.43 22.48 4.91
CA THR A 672 20.98 23.15 6.14
C THR A 672 19.80 22.38 6.76
N ASN A 673 19.42 22.73 7.98
CA ASN A 673 18.22 22.15 8.63
C ASN A 673 16.90 22.54 7.94
N ARG A 674 16.92 23.48 7.00
CA ARG A 674 15.75 24.00 6.28
C ARG A 674 15.69 23.59 4.83
N LEU A 675 16.80 23.12 4.26
CA LEU A 675 16.88 22.79 2.84
C LEU A 675 17.22 21.32 2.67
N THR A 676 16.36 20.59 1.97
CA THR A 676 16.52 19.17 1.66
C THR A 676 16.45 18.98 0.16
N PHE A 677 17.43 18.31 -0.42
CA PHE A 677 17.39 17.81 -1.79
C PHE A 677 17.30 16.30 -1.78
N VAL A 678 16.46 15.74 -2.68
CA VAL A 678 16.35 14.29 -2.89
C VAL A 678 16.51 14.01 -4.37
N GLY A 679 17.54 13.26 -4.71
CA GLY A 679 17.78 12.73 -6.05
C GLY A 679 17.36 11.26 -6.13
N LYS A 680 16.70 10.86 -7.22
CA LYS A 680 16.27 9.49 -7.48
C LYS A 680 16.64 9.07 -8.88
N GLY A 681 16.98 7.80 -9.07
CA GLY A 681 17.20 7.22 -10.37
C GLY A 681 16.77 5.76 -10.38
N GLU A 682 16.21 5.33 -11.51
CA GLU A 682 15.85 3.94 -11.73
C GLU A 682 16.09 3.54 -13.18
N TRP A 683 16.59 2.34 -13.37
CA TRP A 683 16.81 1.76 -14.71
C TRP A 683 16.61 0.26 -14.65
N MET A 684 16.14 -0.30 -15.76
CA MET A 684 15.90 -1.73 -15.81
C MET A 684 15.98 -2.28 -17.25
N PHE A 685 16.38 -3.53 -17.32
CA PHE A 685 16.48 -4.31 -18.55
C PHE A 685 15.70 -5.61 -18.40
N ALA A 686 14.94 -5.99 -19.42
CA ALA A 686 14.15 -7.21 -19.44
C ALA A 686 14.29 -7.90 -20.79
N ARG A 687 14.99 -9.03 -20.82
CA ARG A 687 15.34 -9.79 -22.03
C ARG A 687 14.70 -11.15 -22.01
N ASN A 688 14.19 -11.55 -23.16
CA ASN A 688 13.88 -12.93 -23.47
C ASN A 688 15.10 -13.57 -24.18
N PRO A 689 15.88 -14.42 -23.52
CA PRO A 689 17.08 -15.02 -24.11
C PRO A 689 16.75 -16.06 -25.18
N THR A 690 15.56 -16.65 -25.18
CA THR A 690 15.12 -17.66 -26.15
C THR A 690 15.00 -17.07 -27.54
N HIS A 691 14.38 -15.91 -27.65
CA HIS A 691 14.16 -15.18 -28.91
C HIS A 691 15.15 -14.05 -29.12
N ASN A 692 16.02 -13.77 -28.14
CA ASN A 692 16.96 -12.65 -28.13
C ASN A 692 16.31 -11.28 -28.30
N ASP A 693 15.12 -11.10 -27.73
CA ASP A 693 14.31 -9.88 -27.83
C ASP A 693 14.01 -9.24 -26.46
N TRP A 694 13.34 -8.07 -26.50
CA TRP A 694 12.94 -7.33 -25.31
C TRP A 694 11.53 -7.71 -24.90
N LEU A 695 11.27 -7.75 -23.57
CA LEU A 695 9.90 -7.87 -23.08
C LEU A 695 9.09 -6.61 -23.38
N PRO A 696 7.83 -6.74 -23.81
CA PRO A 696 6.96 -5.60 -24.05
C PRO A 696 6.56 -4.90 -22.73
N PHE A 697 6.14 -3.64 -22.83
CA PHE A 697 5.59 -2.83 -21.73
C PHE A 697 6.50 -2.69 -20.49
N MET A 698 7.82 -2.74 -20.70
CA MET A 698 8.78 -2.49 -19.61
C MET A 698 9.02 -0.98 -19.44
N PRO A 699 9.10 -0.49 -18.18
CA PRO A 699 9.25 0.95 -17.92
C PRO A 699 10.54 1.53 -18.52
N SER A 700 10.46 2.79 -18.95
CA SER A 700 11.61 3.62 -19.31
C SER A 700 12.45 3.98 -18.08
N ASP A 701 13.72 4.33 -18.29
CA ASP A 701 14.55 4.86 -17.22
C ASP A 701 14.00 6.21 -16.74
N ARG A 702 14.01 6.42 -15.42
CA ARG A 702 13.41 7.58 -14.78
C ARG A 702 14.40 8.22 -13.80
N TYR A 703 14.51 9.56 -13.87
CA TYR A 703 15.37 10.35 -12.99
C TYR A 703 14.55 11.47 -12.37
N GLY A 704 14.67 11.65 -11.07
CA GLY A 704 13.96 12.68 -10.31
C GLY A 704 14.90 13.49 -9.44
N LEU A 705 14.67 14.79 -9.36
CA LEU A 705 15.34 15.69 -8.41
C LEU A 705 14.28 16.56 -7.74
N SER A 706 14.23 16.54 -6.42
CA SER A 706 13.35 17.40 -5.65
C SER A 706 14.13 18.25 -4.64
N GLY A 707 13.68 19.48 -4.43
CA GLY A 707 14.17 20.39 -3.42
C GLY A 707 13.03 20.87 -2.54
N THR A 708 13.18 20.77 -1.22
CA THR A 708 12.20 21.25 -0.24
C THR A 708 12.86 22.28 0.66
N TYR A 709 12.21 23.43 0.82
CA TYR A 709 12.63 24.50 1.73
C TYR A 709 11.58 24.70 2.82
N ASP A 710 12.00 24.55 4.08
CA ASP A 710 11.18 24.70 5.28
C ASP A 710 11.35 26.09 5.88
N LEU A 711 10.23 26.79 6.07
CA LEU A 711 10.13 28.17 6.56
C LEU A 711 9.37 28.20 7.89
N PRO A 712 10.08 28.13 9.04
CA PRO A 712 9.42 28.39 10.32
C PRO A 712 9.12 29.90 10.41
N LEU A 713 7.83 30.24 10.36
CA LEU A 713 7.36 31.64 10.35
C LEU A 713 7.17 32.20 11.75
N SER A 714 7.28 31.37 12.79
CA SER A 714 7.19 31.79 14.19
C SER A 714 8.20 31.04 15.06
N LYS A 715 8.69 31.69 16.14
CA LYS A 715 9.66 31.09 17.07
C LYS A 715 9.12 29.87 17.81
N ASN A 716 7.82 29.78 18.04
CA ASN A 716 7.14 28.69 18.74
C ASN A 716 6.52 27.65 17.79
N ASP A 717 6.93 27.65 16.52
CA ASP A 717 6.43 26.74 15.46
C ASP A 717 4.90 26.78 15.25
N LYS A 718 4.24 27.86 15.69
CA LYS A 718 2.79 28.03 15.51
C LYS A 718 2.40 28.15 14.04
N TYR A 719 3.25 28.83 13.26
CA TYR A 719 3.09 29.01 11.82
C TYR A 719 4.32 28.46 11.11
N HIS A 720 4.06 27.56 10.16
CA HIS A 720 5.11 26.95 9.35
C HIS A 720 4.68 26.91 7.89
N ALA A 721 5.59 27.22 6.99
CA ALA A 721 5.39 27.05 5.56
C ALA A 721 6.49 26.16 4.98
N SER A 722 6.19 25.44 3.92
CA SER A 722 7.18 24.72 3.13
C SER A 722 6.91 24.87 1.65
N LEU A 723 7.97 24.90 0.86
CA LEU A 723 7.93 24.90 -0.60
C LEU A 723 8.75 23.73 -1.10
N SER A 724 8.16 22.90 -1.95
CA SER A 724 8.82 21.76 -2.59
C SER A 724 8.65 21.85 -4.10
N LEU A 725 9.74 21.66 -4.85
CA LEU A 725 9.73 21.52 -6.30
C LEU A 725 10.38 20.19 -6.66
N SER A 726 9.85 19.51 -7.68
CA SER A 726 10.34 18.21 -8.15
C SER A 726 10.32 18.15 -9.68
N GLY A 727 11.49 17.94 -10.29
CA GLY A 727 11.64 17.66 -11.70
C GLY A 727 11.76 16.14 -11.92
N ILE A 728 11.03 15.60 -12.90
CA ILE A 728 11.07 14.19 -13.29
C ILE A 728 11.40 14.13 -14.78
N TYR A 729 12.48 13.46 -15.14
CA TYR A 729 12.87 13.18 -16.51
C TYR A 729 12.72 11.69 -16.80
N VAL A 730 11.97 11.35 -17.85
CA VAL A 730 11.76 9.99 -18.32
C VAL A 730 12.35 9.85 -19.72
N THR A 731 13.20 8.86 -19.91
CA THR A 731 13.88 8.64 -21.18
C THR A 731 12.94 7.99 -22.21
N LYS A 732 13.24 8.17 -23.48
CA LYS A 732 12.62 7.36 -24.54
C LYS A 732 12.94 5.89 -24.28
N GLN A 733 11.93 5.00 -24.38
CA GLN A 733 12.17 3.57 -24.30
C GLN A 733 12.81 3.05 -25.56
N THR A 734 14.06 2.63 -25.47
CA THR A 734 14.83 2.06 -26.60
C THR A 734 14.94 0.53 -26.55
N ARG A 735 14.50 -0.05 -25.43
CA ARG A 735 14.53 -1.49 -25.17
C ARG A 735 13.17 -2.12 -25.44
N PHE A 736 12.77 -2.15 -26.72
CA PHE A 736 11.54 -2.77 -27.22
C PHE A 736 11.74 -3.25 -28.66
N ASP A 737 10.90 -4.16 -29.12
CA ASP A 737 10.90 -4.69 -30.49
C ASP A 737 9.69 -4.12 -31.24
N SER A 738 9.95 -3.34 -32.31
CA SER A 738 8.92 -2.62 -33.07
C SER A 738 7.90 -3.54 -33.73
N ASP A 739 8.29 -4.73 -34.17
CA ASP A 739 7.40 -5.74 -34.79
C ASP A 739 6.43 -6.36 -33.78
N LYS A 740 6.76 -6.28 -32.46
CA LYS A 740 5.93 -6.75 -31.35
C LYS A 740 5.09 -5.64 -30.74
N ASP A 741 5.10 -4.44 -31.33
CA ASP A 741 4.29 -3.31 -30.90
C ASP A 741 3.23 -2.94 -31.97
N LEU A 742 2.21 -2.18 -31.60
CA LEU A 742 1.20 -1.65 -32.55
C LEU A 742 1.74 -0.49 -33.37
N VAL A 743 2.77 0.17 -32.87
CA VAL A 743 3.44 1.31 -33.53
C VAL A 743 4.94 1.05 -33.63
N PRO A 744 5.60 1.55 -34.70
CA PRO A 744 6.99 1.25 -34.98
C PRO A 744 7.96 1.97 -34.03
N ASP A 745 7.52 2.98 -33.29
CA ASP A 745 8.37 3.78 -32.42
C ASP A 745 7.76 3.99 -31.04
N SER A 746 8.61 4.09 -30.02
CA SER A 746 8.20 4.39 -28.64
C SER A 746 7.96 5.88 -28.41
N PRO A 747 7.18 6.28 -27.38
CA PRO A 747 7.01 7.68 -27.06
C PRO A 747 8.35 8.40 -26.82
N PRO A 748 8.47 9.68 -27.19
CA PRO A 748 9.67 10.49 -26.93
C PRO A 748 9.91 10.67 -25.43
N ALA A 749 11.15 10.99 -25.07
CA ALA A 749 11.50 11.42 -23.72
C ALA A 749 10.72 12.68 -23.32
N TYR A 750 10.43 12.81 -22.04
CA TYR A 750 9.70 13.97 -21.52
C TYR A 750 10.21 14.40 -20.14
N PHE A 751 9.86 15.64 -19.78
CA PHE A 751 10.16 16.23 -18.46
C PHE A 751 8.90 16.79 -17.83
N LEU A 752 8.68 16.48 -16.54
CA LEU A 752 7.58 16.99 -15.74
C LEU A 752 8.13 17.82 -14.58
N LEU A 753 7.57 19.00 -14.36
CA LEU A 753 7.79 19.78 -13.15
C LEU A 753 6.55 19.72 -12.26
N ASN A 754 6.76 19.32 -11.01
CA ASN A 754 5.74 19.28 -9.97
C ASN A 754 6.14 20.21 -8.81
N GLY A 755 5.16 20.70 -8.04
CA GLY A 755 5.44 21.57 -6.91
C GLY A 755 4.39 21.46 -5.82
N THR A 756 4.77 21.80 -4.58
CA THR A 756 3.86 21.87 -3.45
C THR A 756 4.22 23.08 -2.60
N ALA A 757 3.25 23.94 -2.32
CA ALA A 757 3.35 24.97 -1.30
C ALA A 757 2.40 24.59 -0.15
N GLU A 758 2.94 24.55 1.06
CA GLU A 758 2.19 24.17 2.26
C GLU A 758 2.26 25.28 3.30
N PHE A 759 1.14 25.53 3.98
CA PHE A 759 1.03 26.40 5.12
C PHE A 759 0.33 25.70 6.27
N ARG A 760 1.01 25.56 7.40
CA ARG A 760 0.55 24.87 8.60
C ARG A 760 0.36 25.83 9.75
N ILE A 761 -0.75 25.68 10.46
CA ILE A 761 -1.12 26.40 11.68
C ILE A 761 -1.27 25.39 12.81
N ALA A 762 -0.38 25.44 13.80
CA ALA A 762 -0.56 24.69 15.04
C ALA A 762 -1.58 25.40 15.93
N LEU A 763 -2.63 24.68 16.32
CA LEU A 763 -3.73 25.15 17.15
C LEU A 763 -3.60 24.58 18.58
N PRO A 764 -4.28 25.16 19.58
CA PRO A 764 -4.30 24.59 20.94
C PRO A 764 -4.76 23.14 20.98
N GLN A 765 -4.37 22.39 22.02
CA GLN A 765 -4.73 20.99 22.24
C GLN A 765 -4.17 20.03 21.16
N LYS A 766 -3.01 20.31 20.59
CA LYS A 766 -2.36 19.51 19.54
C LYS A 766 -3.18 19.41 18.24
N ARG A 767 -4.07 20.35 17.98
CA ARG A 767 -4.79 20.45 16.72
C ARG A 767 -3.92 21.11 15.66
N GLU A 768 -4.18 20.81 14.41
CA GLU A 768 -3.44 21.35 13.28
C GLU A 768 -4.38 21.67 12.12
N LEU A 769 -4.15 22.81 11.49
CA LEU A 769 -4.79 23.16 10.24
C LEU A 769 -3.70 23.36 9.19
N LYS A 770 -3.83 22.69 8.04
CA LYS A 770 -2.84 22.71 6.96
C LYS A 770 -3.54 23.04 5.64
N PHE A 771 -3.01 24.00 4.90
CA PHE A 771 -3.41 24.34 3.54
C PHE A 771 -2.28 23.95 2.59
N MET A 772 -2.63 23.32 1.48
CA MET A 772 -1.66 22.87 0.49
C MET A 772 -2.14 23.25 -0.91
N LEU A 773 -1.24 23.84 -1.69
CA LEU A 773 -1.38 24.01 -3.13
C LEU A 773 -0.40 23.04 -3.80
N VAL A 774 -0.92 22.09 -4.57
CA VAL A 774 -0.14 21.07 -5.27
C VAL A 774 -0.30 21.30 -6.78
N GLY A 775 0.82 21.36 -7.49
CA GLY A 775 0.86 21.45 -8.97
C GLY A 775 1.54 20.22 -9.54
N ASP A 776 0.85 19.53 -10.44
CA ASP A 776 1.39 18.41 -11.23
C ASP A 776 1.54 18.85 -12.68
N ASN A 777 2.63 18.43 -13.35
CA ASN A 777 2.92 18.80 -14.74
C ASN A 777 2.71 20.32 -14.98
N ILE A 778 3.36 21.15 -14.14
CA ILE A 778 3.17 22.62 -14.12
C ILE A 778 3.44 23.26 -15.49
N PHE A 779 4.37 22.71 -16.28
CA PHE A 779 4.68 23.19 -17.61
C PHE A 779 3.70 22.72 -18.68
N ASN A 780 2.66 21.96 -18.30
CA ASN A 780 1.65 21.41 -19.19
C ASN A 780 2.26 20.65 -20.37
N ALA A 781 3.28 19.83 -20.11
CA ALA A 781 3.92 19.01 -21.11
C ALA A 781 2.92 18.00 -21.71
N LEU A 782 2.94 17.88 -23.02
CA LEU A 782 2.18 16.87 -23.76
C LEU A 782 3.06 15.62 -23.90
N TYR A 783 2.69 14.52 -23.24
CA TYR A 783 3.53 13.33 -23.14
C TYR A 783 2.72 12.04 -23.16
N LYS A 784 3.40 10.92 -23.33
CA LYS A 784 2.87 9.56 -23.24
C LYS A 784 3.79 8.70 -22.42
N GLU A 785 3.22 7.87 -21.55
CA GLU A 785 3.96 6.80 -20.85
C GLU A 785 4.06 5.58 -21.76
N TYR A 786 5.26 4.97 -21.86
CA TYR A 786 5.42 3.73 -22.63
C TYR A 786 4.60 2.58 -22.05
N THR A 787 4.39 2.55 -20.75
CA THR A 787 3.62 1.53 -20.04
C THR A 787 2.11 1.80 -19.99
N ASP A 788 1.61 2.91 -20.57
CA ASP A 788 0.18 3.12 -20.74
C ASP A 788 -0.32 2.43 -22.01
N ARG A 789 -1.28 1.51 -21.87
CA ARG A 789 -1.93 0.83 -23.00
C ARG A 789 -2.78 1.76 -23.85
N PHE A 790 -3.16 2.93 -23.34
CA PHE A 790 -3.85 3.96 -24.10
C PHE A 790 -2.93 4.90 -24.88
N ARG A 791 -1.59 4.77 -24.77
CA ARG A 791 -0.64 5.56 -25.55
C ARG A 791 -0.85 5.52 -27.07
N TYR A 792 -1.47 4.47 -27.56
CA TYR A 792 -1.83 4.34 -28.98
C TYR A 792 -2.94 5.28 -29.40
N TYR A 793 -3.76 5.74 -28.47
CA TYR A 793 -4.99 6.50 -28.73
C TYR A 793 -4.92 7.92 -28.21
N ALA A 794 -4.15 8.18 -27.16
CA ALA A 794 -4.16 9.47 -26.47
C ALA A 794 -2.84 9.75 -25.72
N HIS A 795 -2.69 11.02 -25.32
CA HIS A 795 -1.65 11.48 -24.41
C HIS A 795 -2.13 11.40 -22.95
N GLU A 796 -1.18 11.50 -22.05
CA GLU A 796 -1.42 11.57 -20.60
C GLU A 796 -2.07 12.90 -20.19
N ARG A 797 -2.50 12.95 -18.94
CA ARG A 797 -3.07 14.13 -18.29
C ARG A 797 -2.09 15.31 -18.36
N GLY A 798 -2.60 16.47 -18.75
CA GLY A 798 -1.89 17.76 -18.71
C GLY A 798 -1.74 18.31 -17.28
N SER A 799 -1.51 19.61 -17.19
CA SER A 799 -1.34 20.27 -15.89
C SER A 799 -2.56 20.11 -14.98
N ASN A 800 -2.28 19.97 -13.68
CA ASN A 800 -3.29 19.91 -12.64
C ASN A 800 -2.82 20.74 -11.44
N PHE A 801 -3.70 21.60 -10.92
CA PHE A 801 -3.49 22.30 -9.66
C PHE A 801 -4.56 21.84 -8.66
N SER A 802 -4.12 21.47 -7.46
CA SER A 802 -4.99 21.00 -6.40
C SER A 802 -4.88 21.92 -5.19
N LEU A 803 -6.02 22.38 -4.69
CA LEU A 803 -6.11 23.06 -3.39
C LEU A 803 -6.62 22.04 -2.36
N ARG A 804 -5.88 21.86 -1.27
CA ARG A 804 -6.22 20.92 -0.22
C ARG A 804 -6.17 21.55 1.15
N THR A 805 -7.07 21.09 2.02
CA THR A 805 -7.15 21.52 3.42
C THR A 805 -7.23 20.30 4.31
N LEU A 806 -6.32 20.22 5.27
CA LEU A 806 -6.27 19.15 6.28
C LEU A 806 -6.49 19.75 7.66
N PHE A 807 -7.40 19.20 8.42
CA PHE A 807 -7.62 19.53 9.84
C PHE A 807 -7.41 18.28 10.70
N LYS A 808 -6.49 18.35 11.67
CA LYS A 808 -6.26 17.33 12.70
C LYS A 808 -6.72 17.83 14.07
N PHE A 809 -7.37 16.96 14.85
CA PHE A 809 -7.92 17.29 16.17
C PHE A 809 -7.81 16.16 17.19
#